data_4429f323f1089973e1dbd6e8524eda71
#
_entry.id   4429f323f1089973e1dbd6e8524eda71
#
_cell.length_a   1.000
_cell.length_b   1.000
_cell.length_c   1.000
_cell.angle_alpha   90.00
_cell.angle_beta   90.00
_cell.angle_gamma   90.00
#
_symmetry.space_group_name_H-M   'P 1'
#
loop_
_entity.id
_entity.type
_entity.pdbx_description
1 polymer ?
#
loop_
_entity_poly.entity_id
_entity_poly.type
_entity_poly.pdbx_seq_one_letter_code
_entity_poly.pdbx_strand_id
1 'polypeptide(L)'
;MERFSMLIFVLLVACICRTLGNTCERQCGKKLFTCSCEPTCKSLKTCCADYSEFCVEISPYSGSIMGGTEFVILNATFNNTSNLVCRFHGNTVTEGYVDGDRRGHCVSPLLYRTGLVSVEISSDNGTTFSRTGTWLSVHTGKLDSKFKAAMVNSTQWQYYGTPDVGGTLNMTWNPSLVRADKVNIELWGYRETGEPYETDWRAEWKYLYTLAKDHPNTGSFSFVPKPGQNGSSSWELGSVRVSSNVHQEGKSHVQAVWTEDHALAWQLEEKFRQNSSAWALDKCLAWDKLEEKILSFIRELIDCPCTLAQARADTGRFHTDYGCDIEKGSVCTYHPGAVHCVRAIQASPLYGAGQQCCYDSNGTQVLTGDSIGGSTPDRAHDWGSPPYDIPPHVPGQSHWVYDVLSFYYCCLWSDNCQYYFKHRPSSDCRQYKTPSTAVVFGDPHFVTFDGVSYSFNGRGEYNLVTSESMRLRVQGRTEPVSGTINATKLTAVAMKESYFDIVEVRLASDQNSLEVLRDGKSLSFSEQSWIDLNGVSVFSPSPTNVTAMFRSGAGVEVRLREGIMTTTVLLPESFKNTTLGLLGRMNGDPADDLTLNNGQVVQNQSNPEEVFSFGVSCAITQLSSLFTYDTKYLLDTYASGPKHHVGFIPVFSIPENPNDPLAKETSKICSGEGSQFCRYDILVGRSPSMGNASRASFQSHISLMKALAPVAACGYVAAPANGEKLGVSYVQGAKLTFSCNDGYTLQGSQDRVCQENGQWSGEMAQCVGPSNNTGIIAGSVIGGIVLILIITMAVLYCKRQSRKSKVKEAGGSF
;
A
#
# COMPACT_ATOMS: atom_id res chain seq x y z
N MET A 1 31.75 57.59 12.71
CA MET A 1 31.88 56.33 13.49
C MET A 1 30.81 55.30 13.14
N GLU A 2 29.57 55.67 12.93
CA GLU A 2 28.51 54.72 12.62
C GLU A 2 28.64 53.94 11.30
N ARG A 3 29.17 54.54 10.24
CA ARG A 3 29.43 53.84 8.97
C ARG A 3 30.54 52.79 9.02
N PHE A 4 31.50 52.97 9.91
CA PHE A 4 32.59 52.02 10.11
C PHE A 4 32.14 50.81 10.95
N SER A 5 31.24 51.04 11.92
CA SER A 5 30.67 49.99 12.76
C SER A 5 29.74 49.08 11.96
N MET A 6 28.96 49.66 11.04
CA MET A 6 28.04 48.92 10.17
C MET A 6 28.81 48.05 9.16
N LEU A 7 29.92 48.57 8.63
CA LEU A 7 30.77 47.80 7.71
C LEU A 7 31.48 46.62 8.42
N ILE A 8 31.92 46.80 9.68
CA ILE A 8 32.52 45.72 10.48
C ILE A 8 31.45 44.71 10.89
N PHE A 9 30.22 45.12 11.18
CA PHE A 9 29.10 44.21 11.49
C PHE A 9 28.69 43.39 10.26
N VAL A 10 28.61 44.00 9.08
CA VAL A 10 28.30 43.33 7.81
C VAL A 10 29.46 42.36 7.43
N LEU A 11 30.71 42.75 7.65
CA LEU A 11 31.85 41.87 7.42
C LEU A 11 31.95 40.73 8.44
N LEU A 12 31.60 40.95 9.71
CA LEU A 12 31.50 39.91 10.73
C LEU A 12 30.35 38.96 10.46
N VAL A 13 29.15 39.45 10.08
CA VAL A 13 28.02 38.64 9.70
C VAL A 13 28.29 37.85 8.42
N ALA A 14 28.99 38.47 7.44
CA ALA A 14 29.41 37.77 6.22
C ALA A 14 30.49 36.71 6.48
N CYS A 15 31.39 36.96 7.44
CA CYS A 15 32.41 35.98 7.86
C CYS A 15 31.78 34.84 8.66
N ILE A 16 30.82 35.12 9.56
CA ILE A 16 30.07 34.12 10.32
C ILE A 16 29.17 33.30 9.39
N CYS A 17 28.51 33.94 8.42
CA CYS A 17 27.78 33.21 7.38
C CYS A 17 28.66 32.34 6.47
N ARG A 18 29.92 32.78 6.22
CA ARG A 18 30.87 31.96 5.44
C ARG A 18 31.40 30.75 6.21
N THR A 19 31.53 30.85 7.53
CA THR A 19 32.05 29.73 8.35
C THR A 19 30.96 28.75 8.75
N LEU A 20 29.70 29.19 8.89
CA LEU A 20 28.56 28.33 9.19
C LEU A 20 27.96 27.64 7.96
N GLY A 21 28.28 28.08 6.75
CA GLY A 21 27.68 27.59 5.51
C GLY A 21 28.38 26.44 4.81
N ASN A 22 29.56 26.00 5.27
CA ASN A 22 30.41 25.05 4.53
C ASN A 22 30.77 23.79 5.34
N THR A 23 30.06 23.48 6.39
CA THR A 23 30.30 22.28 7.21
C THR A 23 29.15 21.28 7.06
N CYS A 24 29.50 20.01 7.01
CA CYS A 24 28.53 18.90 7.00
C CYS A 24 28.05 18.54 8.41
N GLU A 25 28.52 19.19 9.44
CA GLU A 25 28.02 18.96 10.80
C GLU A 25 26.52 19.20 10.87
N ARG A 26 25.74 18.15 11.19
CA ARG A 26 24.27 18.13 11.20
C ARG A 26 23.59 18.47 9.86
N GLN A 27 24.37 18.51 8.77
CA GLN A 27 23.87 18.82 7.41
C GLN A 27 24.02 17.65 6.44
N CYS A 28 24.42 16.47 6.92
CA CYS A 28 24.60 15.30 6.06
C CYS A 28 23.35 14.97 5.26
N GLY A 29 23.56 14.61 3.99
CA GLY A 29 22.51 14.40 3.00
C GLY A 29 21.86 15.68 2.49
N LYS A 30 22.42 16.86 2.78
CA LYS A 30 21.95 18.14 2.22
C LYS A 30 22.99 18.73 1.29
N LYS A 31 22.51 19.47 0.32
CA LYS A 31 23.32 20.31 -0.53
C LYS A 31 23.44 21.68 0.11
N LEU A 32 24.66 22.17 0.25
CA LEU A 32 24.94 23.49 0.77
C LEU A 32 25.26 24.44 -0.39
N PHE A 33 25.30 25.74 -0.12
CA PHE A 33 25.46 26.73 -1.16
C PHE A 33 26.78 26.60 -1.96
N THR A 34 27.88 26.21 -1.31
CA THR A 34 29.21 26.14 -1.94
C THR A 34 29.75 24.74 -2.09
N CYS A 35 29.17 23.76 -1.40
CA CYS A 35 29.58 22.37 -1.40
C CYS A 35 28.39 21.46 -1.07
N SER A 36 28.57 20.15 -1.13
CA SER A 36 27.52 19.20 -0.84
C SER A 36 27.91 18.23 0.27
N CYS A 37 26.93 17.89 1.11
CA CYS A 37 27.03 16.85 2.12
C CYS A 37 26.23 15.59 1.73
N GLU A 38 25.88 15.46 0.46
CA GLU A 38 25.22 14.28 -0.11
C GLU A 38 26.23 13.23 -0.56
N PRO A 39 25.88 11.94 -0.56
CA PRO A 39 26.76 10.86 -1.04
C PRO A 39 27.27 11.07 -2.48
N THR A 40 26.43 11.64 -3.35
CA THR A 40 26.75 11.93 -4.75
C THR A 40 27.85 12.97 -4.93
N CYS A 41 28.15 13.76 -3.90
CA CYS A 41 29.17 14.80 -3.99
C CYS A 41 30.56 14.23 -4.34
N LYS A 42 30.85 12.98 -3.99
CA LYS A 42 32.15 12.34 -4.30
C LYS A 42 32.34 12.17 -5.80
N SER A 43 31.33 11.62 -6.50
CA SER A 43 31.36 11.43 -7.94
C SER A 43 31.41 12.77 -8.68
N LEU A 44 30.74 13.78 -8.13
CA LEU A 44 30.66 15.14 -8.70
C LEU A 44 31.83 16.04 -8.27
N LYS A 45 32.67 15.59 -7.33
CA LYS A 45 33.80 16.37 -6.75
C LYS A 45 33.35 17.69 -6.10
N THR A 46 32.18 17.68 -5.49
CA THR A 46 31.55 18.86 -4.87
C THR A 46 31.38 18.73 -3.36
N CYS A 47 31.97 17.71 -2.72
CA CYS A 47 31.85 17.52 -1.28
C CYS A 47 32.44 18.70 -0.50
N CYS A 48 31.79 19.02 0.62
CA CYS A 48 32.41 19.86 1.63
C CYS A 48 33.68 19.19 2.19
N ALA A 49 34.62 19.97 2.65
CA ALA A 49 35.92 19.44 3.08
C ALA A 49 35.84 18.45 4.25
N ASP A 50 34.84 18.63 5.09
CA ASP A 50 34.55 17.83 6.28
C ASP A 50 33.50 16.74 6.08
N TYR A 51 33.09 16.49 4.82
CA TYR A 51 32.05 15.49 4.49
C TYR A 51 32.35 14.11 5.10
N SER A 52 33.59 13.63 4.94
CA SER A 52 34.00 12.31 5.44
C SER A 52 34.14 12.25 6.96
N GLU A 53 34.18 13.41 7.64
CA GLU A 53 34.24 13.49 9.08
C GLU A 53 32.86 13.36 9.73
N PHE A 54 31.85 14.00 9.16
CA PHE A 54 30.52 14.07 9.75
C PHE A 54 29.48 13.15 9.09
N CYS A 55 29.61 12.83 7.78
CA CYS A 55 28.61 12.09 7.05
C CYS A 55 28.99 10.62 6.90
N VAL A 56 28.01 9.76 7.17
CA VAL A 56 28.16 8.31 7.10
C VAL A 56 27.45 7.79 5.86
N GLU A 57 28.10 6.91 5.12
CA GLU A 57 27.51 6.07 4.07
C GLU A 57 27.58 4.62 4.51
N ILE A 58 26.51 3.87 4.27
CA ILE A 58 26.41 2.46 4.65
C ILE A 58 26.08 1.58 3.45
N SER A 59 26.53 0.33 3.47
CA SER A 59 26.15 -0.70 2.50
C SER A 59 26.04 -2.05 3.20
N PRO A 60 24.93 -2.81 3.03
CA PRO A 60 23.72 -2.45 2.28
C PRO A 60 22.95 -1.29 2.90
N TYR A 61 22.15 -0.63 2.08
CA TYR A 61 21.31 0.51 2.48
C TYR A 61 20.01 0.09 3.15
N SER A 62 19.55 -1.14 2.92
CA SER A 62 18.29 -1.66 3.43
C SER A 62 18.47 -2.85 4.36
N GLY A 63 17.49 -3.09 5.21
CA GLY A 63 17.50 -4.19 6.15
C GLY A 63 16.10 -4.59 6.61
N SER A 64 15.99 -5.80 7.16
CA SER A 64 14.75 -6.33 7.71
C SER A 64 14.39 -5.66 9.04
N ILE A 65 13.09 -5.50 9.30
CA ILE A 65 12.54 -5.14 10.62
C ILE A 65 13.02 -6.11 11.72
N MET A 66 13.31 -7.35 11.34
CA MET A 66 13.81 -8.41 12.23
C MET A 66 15.26 -8.17 12.67
N GLY A 67 15.97 -7.24 12.03
CA GLY A 67 17.39 -7.02 12.26
C GLY A 67 18.29 -8.11 11.67
N GLY A 68 19.55 -8.10 12.07
CA GLY A 68 20.56 -9.05 11.61
C GLY A 68 21.30 -8.63 10.35
N THR A 69 20.88 -7.54 9.69
CA THR A 69 21.61 -7.01 8.53
C THR A 69 22.91 -6.34 9.00
N GLU A 70 24.03 -6.90 8.56
CA GLU A 70 25.34 -6.27 8.74
C GLU A 70 25.58 -5.26 7.62
N PHE A 71 25.91 -4.05 7.98
CA PHE A 71 26.31 -3.03 7.03
C PHE A 71 27.70 -2.46 7.37
N VAL A 72 28.40 -2.09 6.31
CA VAL A 72 29.73 -1.52 6.35
C VAL A 72 29.63 0.00 6.24
N ILE A 73 30.44 0.72 6.99
CA ILE A 73 30.58 2.15 6.88
C ILE A 73 31.61 2.45 5.79
N LEU A 74 31.17 3.05 4.67
CA LEU A 74 31.96 3.14 3.45
C LEU A 74 32.94 4.31 3.41
N ASN A 75 32.63 5.43 4.06
CA ASN A 75 33.37 6.68 3.88
C ASN A 75 34.18 7.11 5.09
N ALA A 76 34.42 6.18 6.00
CA ALA A 76 35.21 6.40 7.19
C ALA A 76 36.19 5.26 7.44
N THR A 77 37.37 5.62 7.99
CA THR A 77 38.32 4.65 8.51
C THR A 77 38.41 4.79 10.02
N PHE A 78 38.54 3.68 10.72
CA PHE A 78 38.54 3.61 12.18
C PHE A 78 39.91 3.11 12.69
N ASN A 79 40.25 3.46 13.91
CA ASN A 79 41.41 2.85 14.55
C ASN A 79 41.02 1.45 15.06
N ASN A 80 41.92 0.49 14.98
CA ASN A 80 41.67 -0.90 15.44
C ASN A 80 41.33 -0.99 16.94
N THR A 81 41.56 0.07 17.71
CA THR A 81 41.20 0.17 19.13
C THR A 81 39.89 0.91 19.36
N SER A 82 39.18 1.32 18.30
CA SER A 82 37.91 2.02 18.42
C SER A 82 36.80 1.08 18.90
N ASN A 83 36.17 1.42 20.02
CA ASN A 83 34.95 0.77 20.48
C ASN A 83 33.80 1.36 19.68
N LEU A 84 33.49 0.72 18.55
CA LEU A 84 32.43 1.16 17.64
C LEU A 84 31.05 0.85 18.21
N VAL A 85 30.19 1.84 18.22
CA VAL A 85 28.79 1.71 18.67
C VAL A 85 27.88 2.38 17.64
N CYS A 86 26.78 1.70 17.31
CA CYS A 86 25.79 2.16 16.33
C CYS A 86 24.47 2.42 17.03
N ARG A 87 23.85 3.57 16.77
CA ARG A 87 22.56 3.95 17.34
C ARG A 87 21.54 4.13 16.24
N PHE A 88 20.40 3.49 16.42
CA PHE A 88 19.27 3.47 15.50
C PHE A 88 18.11 4.26 16.10
N HIS A 89 17.51 5.11 15.29
CA HIS A 89 16.36 5.95 15.65
C HIS A 89 16.57 6.74 16.96
N GLY A 90 17.81 7.09 17.25
CA GLY A 90 18.16 7.90 18.43
C GLY A 90 18.17 7.18 19.79
N ASN A 91 17.68 5.93 19.87
CA ASN A 91 17.49 5.23 21.15
C ASN A 91 18.00 3.78 21.20
N THR A 92 17.99 3.02 20.12
CA THR A 92 18.42 1.63 20.11
C THR A 92 19.90 1.53 19.76
N VAL A 93 20.70 0.94 20.62
CA VAL A 93 22.16 0.88 20.51
C VAL A 93 22.63 -0.56 20.29
N THR A 94 23.56 -0.75 19.34
CA THR A 94 24.25 -2.03 19.10
C THR A 94 25.75 -1.84 19.08
N GLU A 95 26.49 -2.87 19.51
CA GLU A 95 27.94 -2.90 19.37
C GLU A 95 28.32 -3.13 17.91
N GLY A 96 29.27 -2.37 17.41
CA GLY A 96 29.91 -2.58 16.13
C GLY A 96 31.33 -3.11 16.30
N TYR A 97 32.02 -3.35 15.19
CA TYR A 97 33.42 -3.75 15.19
C TYR A 97 34.18 -3.12 14.02
N VAL A 98 35.51 -3.14 14.10
CA VAL A 98 36.39 -2.66 13.05
C VAL A 98 37.14 -3.85 12.45
N ASP A 99 37.10 -4.01 11.12
CA ASP A 99 37.82 -5.09 10.43
C ASP A 99 39.30 -4.80 10.21
N GLY A 100 40.03 -5.76 9.64
CA GLY A 100 41.47 -5.65 9.33
C GLY A 100 41.83 -4.53 8.35
N ASP A 101 40.83 -4.12 7.51
CA ASP A 101 40.99 -2.99 6.57
C ASP A 101 40.59 -1.65 7.19
N ARG A 102 40.34 -1.64 8.50
CA ARG A 102 39.94 -0.45 9.28
C ARG A 102 38.56 0.10 8.88
N ARG A 103 37.71 -0.74 8.34
CA ARG A 103 36.29 -0.42 8.06
C ARG A 103 35.44 -0.73 9.27
N GLY A 104 34.48 0.13 9.56
CA GLY A 104 33.50 -0.08 10.63
C GLY A 104 32.33 -0.91 10.14
N HIS A 105 31.85 -1.83 10.97
CA HIS A 105 30.73 -2.71 10.74
C HIS A 105 29.72 -2.58 11.86
N CYS A 106 28.44 -2.54 11.52
CA CYS A 106 27.32 -2.58 12.46
C CYS A 106 26.30 -3.61 12.03
N VAL A 107 25.58 -4.17 13.00
CA VAL A 107 24.46 -5.08 12.75
C VAL A 107 23.17 -4.39 13.20
N SER A 108 22.15 -4.38 12.34
CA SER A 108 20.86 -3.79 12.66
C SER A 108 20.14 -4.60 13.76
N PRO A 109 19.52 -3.93 14.74
CA PRO A 109 18.70 -4.58 15.76
C PRO A 109 17.28 -4.87 15.24
N LEU A 110 16.47 -5.55 16.04
CA LEU A 110 15.02 -5.58 15.89
C LEU A 110 14.46 -4.16 16.11
N LEU A 111 13.70 -3.65 15.15
CA LEU A 111 13.32 -2.23 15.10
C LEU A 111 11.82 -1.97 15.34
N TYR A 112 10.94 -2.96 15.16
CA TYR A 112 9.48 -2.83 15.28
C TYR A 112 8.85 -1.71 14.42
N ARG A 113 9.54 -1.28 13.36
CA ARG A 113 9.09 -0.21 12.48
C ARG A 113 9.68 -0.34 11.09
N THR A 114 8.99 0.21 10.11
CA THR A 114 9.44 0.29 8.71
C THR A 114 9.83 1.73 8.33
N GLY A 115 10.33 1.89 7.10
CA GLY A 115 10.72 3.18 6.55
C GLY A 115 12.17 3.55 6.85
N LEU A 116 12.49 4.83 6.78
CA LEU A 116 13.84 5.32 6.96
C LEU A 116 14.18 5.50 8.45
N VAL A 117 15.08 4.65 8.94
CA VAL A 117 15.57 4.68 10.32
C VAL A 117 16.93 5.36 10.34
N SER A 118 17.08 6.41 11.13
CA SER A 118 18.37 7.11 11.28
C SER A 118 19.41 6.19 11.91
N VAL A 119 20.62 6.25 11.37
CA VAL A 119 21.81 5.56 11.89
C VAL A 119 22.85 6.57 12.27
N GLU A 120 23.35 6.45 13.50
CA GLU A 120 24.40 7.31 14.06
C GLU A 120 25.54 6.45 14.59
N ILE A 121 26.78 6.89 14.41
CA ILE A 121 27.97 6.13 14.74
C ILE A 121 28.78 6.84 15.82
N SER A 122 29.21 6.08 16.81
CA SER A 122 30.18 6.47 17.84
C SER A 122 31.44 5.63 17.70
N SER A 123 32.59 6.25 17.85
CA SER A 123 33.90 5.58 17.92
C SER A 123 34.53 5.61 19.32
N ASP A 124 33.77 6.09 20.32
CA ASP A 124 34.20 6.29 21.72
C ASP A 124 33.28 5.58 22.72
N ASN A 125 32.82 4.38 22.37
CA ASN A 125 31.98 3.54 23.20
C ASN A 125 30.60 4.17 23.57
N GLY A 126 30.00 4.92 22.61
CA GLY A 126 28.68 5.51 22.80
C GLY A 126 28.68 6.83 23.59
N THR A 127 29.84 7.38 23.91
CA THR A 127 29.93 8.66 24.62
C THR A 127 29.49 9.82 23.75
N THR A 128 29.96 9.84 22.49
CA THR A 128 29.52 10.83 21.50
C THR A 128 29.09 10.13 20.19
N PHE A 129 28.04 10.67 19.55
CA PHE A 129 27.61 10.25 18.24
C PHE A 129 27.82 11.39 17.25
N SER A 130 29.03 11.44 16.69
CA SER A 130 29.46 12.54 15.83
C SER A 130 29.13 12.33 14.36
N ARG A 131 28.91 11.09 13.94
CA ARG A 131 28.64 10.74 12.54
C ARG A 131 27.17 10.41 12.35
N THR A 132 26.49 11.29 11.65
CA THR A 132 25.02 11.27 11.48
C THR A 132 24.66 11.42 10.00
N GLY A 133 23.37 11.39 9.69
CA GLY A 133 22.85 11.79 8.38
C GLY A 133 22.69 10.67 7.36
N THR A 134 22.87 9.42 7.78
CA THR A 134 22.46 8.27 6.97
C THR A 134 21.23 7.60 7.54
N TRP A 135 20.54 6.84 6.71
CA TRP A 135 19.37 6.06 7.07
C TRP A 135 19.52 4.64 6.57
N LEU A 136 19.04 3.70 7.38
CA LEU A 136 18.74 2.35 6.97
C LEU A 136 17.26 2.31 6.51
N SER A 137 17.02 1.86 5.32
CA SER A 137 15.66 1.62 4.83
C SER A 137 15.18 0.27 5.35
N VAL A 138 14.24 0.31 6.30
CA VAL A 138 13.72 -0.87 6.99
C VAL A 138 12.43 -1.31 6.34
N HIS A 139 12.33 -2.61 6.04
CA HIS A 139 11.15 -3.22 5.44
C HIS A 139 10.66 -4.38 6.29
N THR A 140 9.38 -4.77 6.13
CA THR A 140 8.85 -6.03 6.63
C THR A 140 9.54 -7.20 5.93
N GLY A 141 9.38 -8.44 6.40
CA GLY A 141 10.05 -9.62 5.84
C GLY A 141 9.80 -9.92 4.35
N LYS A 142 9.07 -9.06 3.62
CA LYS A 142 8.78 -9.19 2.17
C LYS A 142 9.94 -8.71 1.29
N LEU A 143 11.11 -9.26 1.54
CA LEU A 143 12.31 -9.05 0.74
C LEU A 143 12.30 -9.85 -0.55
N ASP A 144 13.08 -9.38 -1.53
CA ASP A 144 13.54 -10.20 -2.62
C ASP A 144 14.21 -11.47 -2.06
N SER A 145 13.91 -12.62 -2.66
CA SER A 145 14.42 -13.95 -2.24
C SER A 145 15.94 -14.01 -2.10
N LYS A 146 16.67 -13.14 -2.78
CA LYS A 146 18.14 -13.06 -2.69
C LYS A 146 18.66 -12.52 -1.34
N PHE A 147 17.81 -11.88 -0.53
CA PHE A 147 18.19 -11.28 0.76
C PHE A 147 17.59 -11.98 1.98
N LYS A 148 16.89 -13.08 1.80
CA LYS A 148 16.26 -13.85 2.88
C LYS A 148 16.59 -15.33 2.82
N ALA A 149 16.31 -16.07 3.90
CA ALA A 149 16.22 -17.51 3.86
C ALA A 149 14.84 -17.91 3.32
N ALA A 150 14.79 -18.97 2.52
CA ALA A 150 13.56 -19.46 1.90
C ALA A 150 13.21 -20.85 2.42
N MET A 151 11.96 -21.06 2.79
CA MET A 151 11.38 -22.36 3.07
C MET A 151 11.10 -23.09 1.75
N VAL A 152 11.67 -24.29 1.59
CA VAL A 152 11.35 -25.13 0.44
C VAL A 152 10.03 -25.83 0.70
N ASN A 153 9.05 -25.68 -0.21
CA ASN A 153 7.68 -26.16 -0.02
C ASN A 153 7.01 -25.56 1.23
N SER A 154 6.71 -24.26 1.16
CA SER A 154 6.10 -23.52 2.27
C SER A 154 4.80 -24.15 2.80
N THR A 155 4.01 -24.79 1.94
CA THR A 155 2.81 -25.54 2.31
C THR A 155 3.12 -26.66 3.31
N GLN A 156 4.20 -27.41 3.10
CA GLN A 156 4.62 -28.46 4.04
C GLN A 156 4.96 -27.87 5.43
N TRP A 157 5.63 -26.75 5.48
CA TRP A 157 5.94 -26.06 6.75
C TRP A 157 4.69 -25.62 7.49
N GLN A 158 3.71 -25.10 6.77
CA GLN A 158 2.50 -24.52 7.32
C GLN A 158 1.48 -25.56 7.83
N TYR A 159 1.50 -26.76 7.23
CA TYR A 159 0.56 -27.85 7.56
C TYR A 159 1.22 -29.06 8.23
N TYR A 160 2.51 -28.99 8.51
CA TYR A 160 3.21 -30.11 9.13
C TYR A 160 2.56 -30.51 10.47
N GLY A 161 2.36 -31.80 10.67
CA GLY A 161 1.71 -32.33 11.86
C GLY A 161 0.19 -32.51 11.75
N THR A 162 -0.44 -32.04 10.65
CA THR A 162 -1.77 -32.49 10.26
C THR A 162 -1.69 -33.95 9.78
N PRO A 163 -2.82 -34.72 9.74
CA PRO A 163 -2.81 -36.13 9.40
C PRO A 163 -2.06 -36.49 8.12
N ASP A 164 -2.10 -35.62 7.12
CA ASP A 164 -1.61 -35.89 5.78
C ASP A 164 -0.24 -35.26 5.49
N VAL A 165 0.34 -34.50 6.40
CA VAL A 165 1.58 -33.75 6.18
C VAL A 165 2.65 -34.06 7.23
N GLY A 166 3.76 -34.61 6.74
CA GLY A 166 4.93 -34.97 7.55
C GLY A 166 6.21 -34.92 6.73
N GLY A 167 7.24 -35.61 7.19
CA GLY A 167 8.53 -35.78 6.50
C GLY A 167 9.58 -34.76 6.92
N THR A 168 10.52 -34.49 6.00
CA THR A 168 11.66 -33.60 6.23
C THR A 168 11.34 -32.20 5.74
N LEU A 169 11.56 -31.21 6.58
CA LEU A 169 11.46 -29.79 6.19
C LEU A 169 12.82 -29.29 5.71
N ASN A 170 12.79 -28.48 4.65
CA ASN A 170 13.98 -27.99 3.98
C ASN A 170 13.94 -26.45 3.88
N MET A 171 15.11 -25.82 4.03
CA MET A 171 15.29 -24.40 3.81
C MET A 171 16.59 -24.11 3.08
N THR A 172 16.64 -22.97 2.41
CA THR A 172 17.81 -22.51 1.66
C THR A 172 18.08 -21.03 1.92
N TRP A 173 19.34 -20.62 1.78
CA TRP A 173 19.75 -19.22 1.85
C TRP A 173 21.00 -19.00 0.98
N ASN A 174 21.31 -17.73 0.70
CA ASN A 174 22.58 -17.38 0.08
C ASN A 174 23.69 -17.33 1.16
N PRO A 175 24.71 -18.22 1.14
CA PRO A 175 25.76 -18.24 2.16
C PRO A 175 26.51 -16.90 2.34
N SER A 176 26.59 -16.11 1.26
CA SER A 176 27.30 -14.83 1.31
C SER A 176 26.63 -13.77 2.20
N LEU A 177 25.37 -13.95 2.58
CA LEU A 177 24.65 -13.06 3.47
C LEU A 177 25.10 -13.17 4.93
N VAL A 178 25.70 -14.30 5.31
CA VAL A 178 26.27 -14.50 6.65
C VAL A 178 27.75 -14.82 6.50
N ARG A 179 28.61 -13.90 6.94
CA ARG A 179 30.07 -13.99 6.79
C ARG A 179 30.68 -14.92 7.86
N ALA A 180 30.40 -16.20 7.75
CA ALA A 180 30.92 -17.20 8.66
C ALA A 180 31.00 -18.56 7.91
N ASP A 181 32.01 -19.37 8.21
CA ASP A 181 32.13 -20.74 7.67
C ASP A 181 31.06 -21.68 8.24
N LYS A 182 30.60 -21.35 9.45
CA LYS A 182 29.57 -22.10 10.18
C LYS A 182 28.49 -21.18 10.69
N VAL A 183 27.27 -21.69 10.74
CA VAL A 183 26.07 -20.96 11.17
C VAL A 183 25.30 -21.72 12.25
N ASN A 184 24.59 -21.00 13.07
CA ASN A 184 23.53 -21.53 13.92
C ASN A 184 22.19 -21.33 13.24
N ILE A 185 21.34 -22.35 13.26
CA ILE A 185 19.99 -22.33 12.72
C ILE A 185 19.04 -22.36 13.91
N GLU A 186 18.33 -21.27 14.12
CA GLU A 186 17.61 -20.99 15.34
C GLU A 186 16.13 -20.69 15.08
N LEU A 187 15.25 -21.22 15.94
CA LEU A 187 13.84 -20.88 15.91
C LEU A 187 13.57 -19.71 16.84
N TRP A 188 12.89 -18.70 16.31
CA TRP A 188 12.41 -17.53 17.05
C TRP A 188 10.89 -17.44 16.93
N GLY A 189 10.24 -17.24 18.06
CA GLY A 189 8.80 -17.07 18.14
C GLY A 189 8.39 -15.62 18.29
N TYR A 190 7.23 -15.29 17.76
CA TYR A 190 6.57 -14.00 17.95
C TYR A 190 5.20 -14.19 18.62
N ARG A 191 4.87 -13.31 19.52
CA ARG A 191 3.52 -13.21 20.09
C ARG A 191 3.22 -11.80 20.60
N GLU A 192 1.96 -11.52 20.75
CA GLU A 192 1.46 -10.31 21.40
C GLU A 192 0.69 -10.68 22.65
N THR A 193 0.79 -9.85 23.67
CA THR A 193 0.11 -10.02 24.96
C THR A 193 -0.51 -8.71 25.40
N GLY A 194 -1.51 -8.73 26.26
CA GLY A 194 -2.33 -7.59 26.61
C GLY A 194 -3.48 -7.37 25.64
N GLU A 195 -4.33 -6.40 25.94
CA GLU A 195 -5.44 -6.06 25.05
C GLU A 195 -4.95 -5.16 23.90
N PRO A 196 -5.36 -5.41 22.65
CA PRO A 196 -5.05 -4.53 21.55
C PRO A 196 -5.53 -3.11 21.82
N TYR A 197 -4.69 -2.12 21.50
CA TYR A 197 -4.92 -0.68 21.70
C TYR A 197 -4.87 -0.19 23.16
N GLU A 198 -4.63 -1.07 24.14
CA GLU A 198 -4.51 -0.74 25.57
C GLU A 198 -3.04 -0.58 25.99
N THR A 199 -2.82 0.03 27.12
CA THR A 199 -1.45 0.34 27.62
C THR A 199 -0.66 -0.86 28.09
N ASP A 200 -1.30 -2.00 28.34
CA ASP A 200 -0.69 -3.26 28.74
C ASP A 200 -0.25 -4.13 27.56
N TRP A 201 -0.57 -3.72 26.31
CA TRP A 201 -0.14 -4.43 25.11
C TRP A 201 1.40 -4.49 25.01
N ARG A 202 1.91 -5.67 24.65
CA ARG A 202 3.34 -5.92 24.42
C ARG A 202 3.53 -6.88 23.27
N ALA A 203 4.53 -6.59 22.42
CA ALA A 203 5.05 -7.51 21.41
C ALA A 203 6.33 -8.16 21.92
N GLU A 204 6.48 -9.45 21.69
CA GLU A 204 7.63 -10.22 22.12
C GLU A 204 8.19 -11.07 20.98
N TRP A 205 9.45 -10.80 20.59
CA TRP A 205 10.30 -11.70 19.83
C TRP A 205 11.19 -12.47 20.78
N LYS A 206 11.16 -13.80 20.72
CA LYS A 206 11.92 -14.65 21.64
C LYS A 206 12.62 -15.77 20.92
N TYR A 207 13.92 -15.95 21.23
CA TYR A 207 14.64 -17.16 20.91
C TYR A 207 13.99 -18.34 21.63
N LEU A 208 13.65 -19.39 20.89
CA LEU A 208 13.03 -20.60 21.41
C LEU A 208 14.06 -21.70 21.63
N TYR A 209 14.75 -22.11 20.56
CA TYR A 209 15.83 -23.10 20.61
C TYR A 209 16.59 -23.14 19.29
N THR A 210 17.72 -23.85 19.30
CA THR A 210 18.57 -24.08 18.13
C THR A 210 18.20 -25.38 17.45
N LEU A 211 17.91 -25.31 16.14
CA LEU A 211 17.67 -26.48 15.27
C LEU A 211 18.99 -27.16 14.90
N ALA A 212 20.02 -26.38 14.60
CA ALA A 212 21.36 -26.86 14.31
C ALA A 212 22.40 -25.86 14.79
N LYS A 213 23.44 -26.37 15.46
CA LYS A 213 24.59 -25.61 15.93
C LYS A 213 25.81 -25.92 15.09
N ASP A 214 26.64 -24.89 14.82
CA ASP A 214 27.88 -25.04 14.06
C ASP A 214 27.72 -25.76 12.72
N HIS A 215 26.56 -25.56 12.07
CA HIS A 215 26.27 -26.14 10.75
C HIS A 215 27.13 -25.47 9.70
N PRO A 216 27.78 -26.22 8.78
CA PRO A 216 28.51 -25.63 7.67
C PRO A 216 27.62 -24.66 6.88
N ASN A 217 28.13 -23.47 6.54
CA ASN A 217 27.40 -22.46 5.79
C ASN A 217 27.28 -22.82 4.29
N THR A 218 26.58 -23.93 3.99
CA THR A 218 26.41 -24.48 2.63
C THR A 218 25.24 -23.86 1.87
N GLY A 219 24.42 -23.05 2.51
CA GLY A 219 23.22 -22.46 1.90
C GLY A 219 21.98 -23.35 1.92
N SER A 220 22.01 -24.48 2.62
CA SER A 220 20.85 -25.35 2.78
C SER A 220 20.86 -26.09 4.12
N PHE A 221 19.66 -26.41 4.61
CA PHE A 221 19.45 -27.20 5.81
C PHE A 221 18.18 -28.02 5.71
N SER A 222 18.24 -29.26 6.22
CA SER A 222 17.13 -30.20 6.24
C SER A 222 17.02 -30.85 7.61
N PHE A 223 15.80 -31.00 8.13
CA PHE A 223 15.57 -31.62 9.43
C PHE A 223 14.19 -32.30 9.51
N VAL A 224 14.06 -33.26 10.40
CA VAL A 224 12.78 -33.87 10.77
C VAL A 224 12.27 -33.14 12.01
N PRO A 225 11.15 -32.41 11.94
CA PRO A 225 10.64 -31.64 13.07
C PRO A 225 10.18 -32.53 14.23
N LYS A 226 10.33 -31.98 15.43
CA LYS A 226 9.80 -32.56 16.67
C LYS A 226 9.02 -31.49 17.43
N PRO A 227 8.03 -31.86 18.25
CA PRO A 227 7.37 -30.90 19.12
C PRO A 227 8.36 -30.12 19.97
N GLY A 228 8.09 -28.84 20.14
CA GLY A 228 8.91 -27.97 20.97
C GLY A 228 8.92 -28.43 22.42
N GLN A 229 10.02 -28.20 23.11
CA GLN A 229 10.22 -28.56 24.53
C GLN A 229 10.22 -27.30 25.40
N ASN A 230 10.11 -27.46 26.70
CA ASN A 230 10.22 -26.38 27.70
C ASN A 230 9.25 -25.21 27.47
N GLY A 231 8.02 -25.49 27.03
CA GLY A 231 7.00 -24.49 26.74
C GLY A 231 7.15 -23.78 25.40
N SER A 232 8.14 -24.13 24.57
CA SER A 232 8.28 -23.54 23.22
C SER A 232 7.16 -23.98 22.26
N SER A 233 6.57 -25.15 22.47
CA SER A 233 5.43 -25.68 21.70
C SER A 233 4.14 -24.84 21.77
N SER A 234 4.07 -23.87 22.67
CA SER A 234 2.97 -22.89 22.75
C SER A 234 3.13 -21.67 21.85
N TRP A 235 4.28 -21.53 21.18
CA TRP A 235 4.53 -20.47 20.23
C TRP A 235 4.07 -20.91 18.84
N GLU A 236 3.11 -20.21 18.30
CA GLU A 236 2.35 -20.58 17.10
C GLU A 236 2.79 -19.83 15.85
N LEU A 237 3.51 -18.72 16.05
CA LEU A 237 4.03 -17.84 15.01
C LEU A 237 5.52 -17.58 15.22
N GLY A 238 6.27 -17.51 14.15
CA GLY A 238 7.69 -17.15 14.20
C GLY A 238 8.41 -17.34 12.89
N SER A 239 9.74 -17.31 12.99
CA SER A 239 10.66 -17.40 11.85
C SER A 239 11.90 -18.19 12.22
N VAL A 240 12.56 -18.76 11.22
CA VAL A 240 13.86 -19.41 11.38
C VAL A 240 14.96 -18.41 11.04
N ARG A 241 15.92 -18.26 11.94
CA ARG A 241 17.09 -17.42 11.78
C ARG A 241 18.32 -18.26 11.45
N VAL A 242 19.06 -17.88 10.42
CA VAL A 242 20.41 -18.38 10.14
C VAL A 242 21.40 -17.32 10.57
N SER A 243 22.17 -17.55 11.61
CA SER A 243 23.10 -16.58 12.21
C SER A 243 24.53 -17.09 12.21
N SER A 244 25.50 -16.18 12.27
CA SER A 244 26.90 -16.54 12.46
C SER A 244 27.10 -17.28 13.79
N ASN A 245 27.85 -18.36 13.79
CA ASN A 245 28.18 -19.13 14.99
C ASN A 245 29.25 -18.50 15.88
N VAL A 246 29.82 -17.37 15.49
CA VAL A 246 30.83 -16.64 16.25
C VAL A 246 30.28 -16.13 17.60
N HIS A 247 28.97 -15.98 17.68
CA HIS A 247 28.27 -15.50 18.87
C HIS A 247 27.48 -16.61 19.56
N GLN A 248 27.16 -16.39 20.82
CA GLN A 248 26.31 -17.30 21.60
C GLN A 248 24.93 -17.43 20.94
N GLU A 249 24.37 -18.63 20.98
CA GLU A 249 23.01 -18.94 20.53
C GLU A 249 21.98 -18.02 21.18
N GLY A 250 20.98 -17.61 20.43
CA GLY A 250 19.92 -16.72 20.90
C GLY A 250 20.35 -15.28 21.19
N LYS A 251 21.63 -14.90 20.93
CA LYS A 251 22.04 -13.51 21.07
C LYS A 251 21.30 -12.65 20.04
N SER A 252 20.71 -11.53 20.49
CA SER A 252 20.23 -10.48 19.63
C SER A 252 21.40 -9.77 18.92
N HIS A 253 21.13 -9.03 17.87
CA HIS A 253 22.12 -8.16 17.19
C HIS A 253 23.37 -8.90 16.64
N VAL A 254 23.15 -10.05 16.04
CA VAL A 254 24.18 -10.79 15.31
C VAL A 254 23.85 -10.81 13.84
N GLN A 255 24.88 -10.89 12.99
CA GLN A 255 24.67 -11.06 11.57
C GLN A 255 23.83 -12.31 11.29
N ALA A 256 22.71 -12.12 10.62
CA ALA A 256 21.75 -13.16 10.39
C ALA A 256 20.88 -12.89 9.16
N VAL A 257 20.30 -13.94 8.63
CA VAL A 257 19.24 -13.93 7.63
C VAL A 257 18.05 -14.72 8.15
N TRP A 258 16.86 -14.24 7.84
CA TRP A 258 15.60 -14.78 8.36
C TRP A 258 14.75 -15.40 7.26
N THR A 259 13.95 -16.40 7.62
CA THR A 259 12.80 -16.80 6.79
C THR A 259 11.69 -15.76 6.90
N GLU A 260 10.68 -15.87 6.05
CA GLU A 260 9.40 -15.19 6.29
C GLU A 260 8.75 -15.70 7.56
N ASP A 261 7.87 -14.88 8.14
CA ASP A 261 6.99 -15.31 9.22
C ASP A 261 6.06 -16.42 8.74
N HIS A 262 5.84 -17.40 9.59
CA HIS A 262 4.94 -18.51 9.28
C HIS A 262 4.37 -19.15 10.54
N ALA A 263 3.25 -19.82 10.36
CA ALA A 263 2.69 -20.67 11.42
C ALA A 263 3.65 -21.81 11.72
N LEU A 264 3.97 -21.99 13.01
CA LEU A 264 4.93 -23.00 13.50
C LEU A 264 4.26 -24.35 13.73
N ALA A 265 3.40 -24.80 12.83
CA ALA A 265 2.66 -26.08 12.91
C ALA A 265 3.56 -27.26 13.25
N TRP A 266 4.76 -27.30 12.66
CA TRP A 266 5.74 -28.36 12.81
C TRP A 266 6.34 -28.52 14.21
N GLN A 267 6.23 -27.52 15.05
CA GLN A 267 6.73 -27.58 16.43
C GLN A 267 5.62 -27.57 17.50
N LEU A 268 4.34 -27.44 17.11
CA LEU A 268 3.22 -27.37 18.05
C LEU A 268 3.11 -28.64 18.92
N GLU A 269 2.36 -28.51 19.99
CA GLU A 269 2.16 -29.56 20.98
C GLU A 269 1.54 -30.84 20.40
N GLU A 270 1.70 -31.95 21.12
CA GLU A 270 1.23 -33.26 20.69
C GLU A 270 -0.29 -33.30 20.43
N LYS A 271 -1.09 -32.52 21.15
CA LYS A 271 -2.53 -32.41 20.91
C LYS A 271 -2.88 -31.97 19.48
N PHE A 272 -2.11 -31.01 18.92
CA PHE A 272 -2.25 -30.62 17.52
C PHE A 272 -1.97 -31.79 16.58
N ARG A 273 -0.91 -32.55 16.84
CA ARG A 273 -0.54 -33.72 16.02
C ARG A 273 -1.55 -34.86 16.09
N GLN A 274 -2.18 -35.05 17.25
CA GLN A 274 -3.20 -36.08 17.44
C GLN A 274 -4.53 -35.71 16.77
N ASN A 275 -4.95 -34.48 16.84
CA ASN A 275 -6.19 -33.98 16.25
C ASN A 275 -6.11 -32.48 15.97
N SER A 276 -5.49 -32.12 14.85
CA SER A 276 -5.29 -30.73 14.43
C SER A 276 -6.60 -29.96 14.29
N SER A 277 -7.66 -30.62 13.81
CA SER A 277 -8.97 -29.97 13.59
C SER A 277 -9.64 -29.60 14.93
N ALA A 278 -9.65 -30.49 15.93
CA ALA A 278 -10.23 -30.19 17.24
C ALA A 278 -9.41 -29.09 17.96
N TRP A 279 -8.09 -29.20 17.92
CA TRP A 279 -7.20 -28.19 18.52
C TRP A 279 -7.41 -26.81 17.86
N ALA A 280 -7.50 -26.76 16.53
CA ALA A 280 -7.72 -25.52 15.78
C ALA A 280 -9.10 -24.93 16.04
N LEU A 281 -10.15 -25.77 16.17
CA LEU A 281 -11.49 -25.30 16.55
C LEU A 281 -11.48 -24.61 17.92
N ASP A 282 -10.82 -25.20 18.92
CA ASP A 282 -10.71 -24.56 20.26
C ASP A 282 -10.04 -23.17 20.17
N LYS A 283 -9.00 -23.03 19.33
CA LYS A 283 -8.35 -21.75 19.06
C LYS A 283 -9.25 -20.78 18.30
N CYS A 284 -9.96 -21.25 17.28
CA CYS A 284 -10.92 -20.45 16.54
C CYS A 284 -12.03 -19.87 17.43
N LEU A 285 -12.61 -20.69 18.32
CA LEU A 285 -13.64 -20.25 19.25
C LEU A 285 -13.10 -19.29 20.32
N ALA A 286 -11.85 -19.45 20.73
CA ALA A 286 -11.21 -18.51 21.64
C ALA A 286 -10.99 -17.15 20.95
N TRP A 287 -10.54 -17.15 19.70
CA TRP A 287 -10.39 -15.96 18.88
C TRP A 287 -11.74 -15.27 18.57
N ASP A 288 -12.80 -16.03 18.23
CA ASP A 288 -14.15 -15.47 18.01
C ASP A 288 -14.64 -14.69 19.24
N LYS A 289 -14.47 -15.25 20.45
CA LYS A 289 -14.82 -14.56 21.70
C LYS A 289 -13.96 -13.32 21.99
N LEU A 290 -12.69 -13.29 21.56
CA LEU A 290 -11.83 -12.13 21.68
C LEU A 290 -12.30 -11.03 20.74
N GLU A 291 -12.53 -11.35 19.45
CA GLU A 291 -13.01 -10.41 18.45
C GLU A 291 -14.37 -9.77 18.78
N GLU A 292 -15.27 -10.51 19.48
CA GLU A 292 -16.55 -9.96 19.95
C GLU A 292 -16.39 -8.82 20.97
N LYS A 293 -15.27 -8.78 21.70
CA LYS A 293 -14.99 -7.76 22.71
C LYS A 293 -14.31 -6.53 22.15
N ILE A 294 -13.60 -6.68 21.02
CA ILE A 294 -12.83 -5.61 20.41
C ILE A 294 -13.74 -4.79 19.48
N LEU A 295 -13.55 -3.47 19.47
CA LEU A 295 -14.31 -2.58 18.61
C LEU A 295 -14.14 -2.93 17.13
N SER A 296 -15.25 -2.85 16.39
CA SER A 296 -15.25 -3.10 14.95
C SER A 296 -14.51 -1.99 14.20
N PHE A 297 -13.61 -2.38 13.32
CA PHE A 297 -12.82 -1.50 12.44
C PHE A 297 -13.38 -1.39 11.03
N ILE A 298 -14.35 -2.22 10.66
CA ILE A 298 -14.86 -2.39 9.28
C ILE A 298 -15.33 -1.08 8.65
N ARG A 299 -15.90 -0.16 9.45
CA ARG A 299 -16.44 1.11 8.94
C ARG A 299 -15.38 2.11 8.47
N GLU A 300 -14.13 1.91 8.83
CA GLU A 300 -13.02 2.80 8.45
C GLU A 300 -12.31 2.35 7.18
N LEU A 301 -12.64 1.16 6.69
CA LEU A 301 -11.96 0.58 5.56
C LEU A 301 -12.45 1.18 4.24
N ILE A 302 -11.52 1.28 3.30
CA ILE A 302 -11.84 1.55 1.91
C ILE A 302 -12.50 0.33 1.28
N ASP A 303 -13.56 0.55 0.49
CA ASP A 303 -14.20 -0.54 -0.24
C ASP A 303 -13.32 -1.08 -1.37
N CYS A 304 -13.45 -2.38 -1.60
CA CYS A 304 -12.77 -3.04 -2.69
C CYS A 304 -13.23 -2.52 -4.05
N PRO A 305 -12.33 -2.38 -5.04
CA PRO A 305 -12.71 -2.18 -6.44
C PRO A 305 -13.58 -3.33 -6.95
N CYS A 306 -14.57 -3.01 -7.79
CA CYS A 306 -15.55 -4.00 -8.27
C CYS A 306 -14.96 -5.02 -9.24
N THR A 307 -13.87 -4.64 -9.94
CA THR A 307 -13.21 -5.50 -10.93
C THR A 307 -11.70 -5.50 -10.75
N LEU A 308 -11.04 -6.57 -11.21
CA LEU A 308 -9.59 -6.66 -11.27
C LEU A 308 -8.95 -5.50 -12.05
N ALA A 309 -9.61 -5.06 -13.14
CA ALA A 309 -9.13 -3.93 -13.92
C ALA A 309 -9.06 -2.64 -13.09
N GLN A 310 -10.12 -2.33 -12.34
CA GLN A 310 -10.14 -1.19 -11.43
C GLN A 310 -9.10 -1.34 -10.31
N ALA A 311 -8.98 -2.53 -9.72
CA ALA A 311 -8.05 -2.80 -8.64
C ALA A 311 -6.58 -2.57 -9.03
N ARG A 312 -6.19 -2.97 -10.24
CA ARG A 312 -4.84 -2.77 -10.77
C ARG A 312 -4.59 -1.35 -11.27
N ALA A 313 -5.63 -0.63 -11.60
CA ALA A 313 -5.56 0.73 -12.12
C ALA A 313 -5.54 1.81 -11.02
N ASP A 314 -6.10 1.53 -9.87
CA ASP A 314 -6.17 2.46 -8.73
C ASP A 314 -4.90 2.41 -7.88
N THR A 315 -3.79 2.77 -8.48
CA THR A 315 -2.44 2.67 -7.89
C THR A 315 -2.16 3.70 -6.79
N GLY A 316 -3.04 4.66 -6.58
CA GLY A 316 -2.96 5.59 -5.44
C GLY A 316 -3.45 4.98 -4.12
N ARG A 317 -4.37 4.01 -4.19
CA ARG A 317 -5.03 3.41 -3.02
C ARG A 317 -4.80 1.92 -2.86
N PHE A 318 -4.47 1.20 -3.95
CA PHE A 318 -4.28 -0.24 -3.93
C PHE A 318 -2.94 -0.64 -4.56
N HIS A 319 -2.35 -1.68 -4.02
CA HIS A 319 -1.13 -2.29 -4.53
C HIS A 319 -1.27 -3.81 -4.55
N THR A 320 -0.59 -4.47 -5.50
CA THR A 320 -0.57 -5.93 -5.63
C THR A 320 -0.13 -6.61 -4.34
N ASP A 321 -0.88 -7.60 -3.90
CA ASP A 321 -0.44 -8.54 -2.86
C ASP A 321 0.58 -9.50 -3.44
N TYR A 322 1.81 -9.48 -2.92
CA TYR A 322 2.89 -10.33 -3.42
C TYR A 322 2.64 -11.83 -3.23
N GLY A 323 1.76 -12.22 -2.31
CA GLY A 323 1.35 -13.61 -2.06
C GLY A 323 0.32 -14.12 -3.08
N CYS A 324 -0.32 -13.21 -3.84
CA CYS A 324 -1.36 -13.56 -4.81
C CYS A 324 -1.28 -12.62 -6.03
N ASP A 325 -0.27 -12.84 -6.88
CA ASP A 325 0.04 -12.02 -8.05
C ASP A 325 -0.03 -12.85 -9.33
N ILE A 326 -0.99 -12.53 -10.19
CA ILE A 326 -1.21 -13.20 -11.48
C ILE A 326 0.02 -13.11 -12.39
N GLU A 327 0.79 -12.02 -12.33
CA GLU A 327 1.98 -11.83 -13.18
C GLU A 327 3.15 -12.72 -12.75
N LYS A 328 3.19 -13.11 -11.48
CA LYS A 328 4.21 -14.02 -10.92
C LYS A 328 3.74 -15.46 -10.86
N GLY A 329 2.48 -15.75 -11.22
CA GLY A 329 1.91 -17.08 -11.08
C GLY A 329 1.82 -17.57 -9.64
N SER A 330 1.53 -16.66 -8.70
CA SER A 330 1.40 -16.99 -7.28
C SER A 330 0.25 -17.95 -7.01
N VAL A 331 0.41 -18.81 -6.00
CA VAL A 331 -0.59 -19.86 -5.66
C VAL A 331 -1.82 -19.30 -4.94
N CYS A 332 -1.78 -18.10 -4.42
CA CYS A 332 -2.88 -17.50 -3.62
C CYS A 332 -3.34 -18.38 -2.46
N THR A 333 -2.41 -18.88 -1.67
CA THR A 333 -2.63 -19.93 -0.63
C THR A 333 -3.80 -19.60 0.32
N TYR A 334 -3.96 -18.33 0.71
CA TYR A 334 -5.00 -17.87 1.64
C TYR A 334 -6.32 -17.50 0.95
N HIS A 335 -6.34 -17.51 -0.39
CA HIS A 335 -7.50 -17.13 -1.20
C HIS A 335 -7.75 -18.13 -2.32
N PRO A 336 -8.14 -19.38 -1.99
CA PRO A 336 -8.43 -20.41 -2.98
C PRO A 336 -9.46 -19.94 -4.00
N GLY A 337 -9.15 -20.05 -5.29
CA GLY A 337 -10.02 -19.58 -6.39
C GLY A 337 -9.71 -18.15 -6.86
N ALA A 338 -8.97 -17.36 -6.11
CA ALA A 338 -8.41 -16.11 -6.60
C ALA A 338 -7.17 -16.35 -7.45
N VAL A 339 -6.92 -15.43 -8.40
CA VAL A 339 -5.71 -15.39 -9.22
C VAL A 339 -4.89 -14.13 -8.98
N HIS A 340 -5.48 -13.12 -8.37
CA HIS A 340 -4.84 -11.85 -8.04
C HIS A 340 -5.53 -11.19 -6.86
N CYS A 341 -4.74 -10.69 -5.92
CA CYS A 341 -5.24 -9.84 -4.84
C CYS A 341 -4.50 -8.50 -4.82
N VAL A 342 -5.18 -7.48 -4.35
CA VAL A 342 -4.58 -6.18 -4.02
C VAL A 342 -4.87 -5.86 -2.56
N ARG A 343 -3.99 -5.06 -1.96
CA ARG A 343 -4.17 -4.52 -0.61
C ARG A 343 -4.32 -3.01 -0.64
N ALA A 344 -5.18 -2.48 0.19
CA ALA A 344 -5.23 -1.03 0.42
C ALA A 344 -3.88 -0.56 0.96
N ILE A 345 -3.36 0.53 0.40
CA ILE A 345 -2.06 1.10 0.79
C ILE A 345 -2.21 1.87 2.11
N GLN A 346 -3.26 2.69 2.17
CA GLN A 346 -3.55 3.49 3.35
C GLN A 346 -4.29 2.64 4.37
N ALA A 347 -3.83 2.72 5.54
CA ALA A 347 -4.47 2.08 6.65
C ALA A 347 -5.54 2.93 7.28
N SER A 348 -6.46 2.30 7.97
CA SER A 348 -7.51 3.01 8.69
C SER A 348 -6.91 3.93 9.76
N PRO A 349 -7.41 5.17 9.87
CA PRO A 349 -6.76 6.19 10.68
C PRO A 349 -6.79 5.91 12.18
N LEU A 350 -7.81 5.23 12.70
CA LEU A 350 -7.97 4.97 14.12
C LEU A 350 -7.44 3.59 14.55
N TYR A 351 -7.77 2.55 13.77
CA TYR A 351 -7.46 1.17 14.17
C TYR A 351 -6.24 0.57 13.49
N GLY A 352 -5.71 1.22 12.48
CA GLY A 352 -4.59 0.66 11.77
C GLY A 352 -4.92 -0.57 10.94
N ALA A 353 -6.15 -0.69 10.51
CA ALA A 353 -6.67 -1.81 9.77
C ALA A 353 -6.42 -1.69 8.27
N GLY A 354 -6.43 -2.82 7.56
CA GLY A 354 -6.23 -2.92 6.12
C GLY A 354 -7.43 -3.56 5.41
N GLN A 355 -7.39 -3.52 4.09
CA GLN A 355 -8.37 -4.18 3.22
C GLN A 355 -7.63 -4.98 2.15
N GLN A 356 -7.96 -6.24 2.02
CA GLN A 356 -7.50 -7.10 0.94
C GLN A 356 -8.66 -7.42 0.00
N CYS A 357 -8.43 -7.27 -1.30
CA CYS A 357 -9.42 -7.46 -2.34
C CYS A 357 -8.91 -8.49 -3.34
N CYS A 358 -9.61 -9.59 -3.51
CA CYS A 358 -9.21 -10.73 -4.32
C CYS A 358 -10.15 -10.94 -5.49
N TYR A 359 -9.59 -11.40 -6.62
CA TYR A 359 -10.29 -11.53 -7.90
C TYR A 359 -10.00 -12.89 -8.54
N ASP A 360 -11.01 -13.46 -9.17
CA ASP A 360 -10.90 -14.69 -9.93
C ASP A 360 -10.32 -14.47 -11.35
N SER A 361 -10.19 -15.54 -12.13
CA SER A 361 -9.64 -15.50 -13.49
C SER A 361 -10.52 -14.70 -14.48
N ASN A 362 -11.78 -14.44 -14.15
CA ASN A 362 -12.68 -13.61 -14.95
C ASN A 362 -12.60 -12.13 -14.57
N GLY A 363 -11.77 -11.79 -13.58
CA GLY A 363 -11.67 -10.44 -13.03
C GLY A 363 -12.81 -10.06 -12.09
N THR A 364 -13.59 -11.02 -11.62
CA THR A 364 -14.69 -10.84 -10.67
C THR A 364 -14.16 -10.87 -9.25
N GLN A 365 -14.61 -9.97 -8.40
CA GLN A 365 -14.28 -9.98 -6.98
C GLN A 365 -14.79 -11.27 -6.31
N VAL A 366 -13.92 -11.95 -5.57
CA VAL A 366 -14.27 -13.12 -4.77
C VAL A 366 -14.73 -12.68 -3.39
N LEU A 367 -15.92 -13.11 -2.98
CA LEU A 367 -16.53 -12.77 -1.69
C LEU A 367 -16.55 -13.97 -0.73
N THR A 368 -16.36 -13.71 0.56
CA THR A 368 -16.39 -14.72 1.63
C THR A 368 -17.74 -15.42 1.78
N GLY A 369 -18.82 -14.80 1.29
CA GLY A 369 -20.12 -15.43 1.23
C GLY A 369 -20.25 -16.56 0.19
N ASP A 370 -19.35 -16.61 -0.78
CA ASP A 370 -19.35 -17.60 -1.87
C ASP A 370 -18.16 -18.57 -1.78
N SER A 371 -17.06 -18.18 -1.18
CA SER A 371 -15.82 -18.97 -1.16
C SER A 371 -14.97 -18.63 0.06
N ILE A 372 -14.26 -19.61 0.57
CA ILE A 372 -13.21 -19.41 1.59
C ILE A 372 -12.07 -18.53 1.11
N GLY A 373 -11.89 -18.39 -0.21
CA GLY A 373 -10.91 -17.52 -0.83
C GLY A 373 -11.34 -16.07 -1.00
N GLY A 374 -12.43 -15.64 -0.37
CA GLY A 374 -13.00 -14.31 -0.53
C GLY A 374 -12.08 -13.19 -0.01
N SER A 375 -12.33 -11.99 -0.53
CA SER A 375 -11.72 -10.75 -0.06
C SER A 375 -11.98 -10.55 1.43
N THR A 376 -10.98 -10.14 2.21
CA THR A 376 -11.11 -9.98 3.66
C THR A 376 -10.53 -8.66 4.15
N PRO A 377 -11.17 -8.02 5.11
CA PRO A 377 -10.55 -6.94 5.87
C PRO A 377 -9.51 -7.51 6.83
N ASP A 378 -8.46 -6.73 7.09
CA ASP A 378 -7.38 -7.07 8.02
C ASP A 378 -7.45 -6.15 9.24
N ARG A 379 -7.52 -6.72 10.46
CA ARG A 379 -7.47 -5.93 11.69
C ARG A 379 -6.16 -5.18 11.83
N ALA A 380 -5.08 -5.78 11.36
CA ALA A 380 -3.77 -5.14 11.32
C ALA A 380 -3.25 -5.10 9.89
N HIS A 381 -2.94 -3.91 9.41
CA HIS A 381 -2.43 -3.70 8.06
C HIS A 381 -1.10 -4.42 7.85
N ASP A 382 -0.97 -5.16 6.75
CA ASP A 382 0.16 -6.05 6.51
C ASP A 382 1.49 -5.31 6.24
N TRP A 383 1.46 -4.19 5.57
CA TRP A 383 2.69 -3.50 5.18
C TRP A 383 3.24 -2.56 6.25
N GLY A 384 2.46 -2.28 7.29
CA GLY A 384 2.91 -1.46 8.39
C GLY A 384 3.25 -0.03 8.01
N SER A 385 2.59 0.51 7.00
CA SER A 385 2.72 1.93 6.63
C SER A 385 2.33 2.83 7.80
N PRO A 386 2.82 4.07 7.88
CA PRO A 386 2.34 4.99 8.91
C PRO A 386 0.79 5.03 8.98
N PRO A 387 0.19 4.98 10.18
CA PRO A 387 0.74 5.18 11.52
C PRO A 387 1.21 3.92 12.27
N TYR A 388 1.45 2.79 11.62
CA TYR A 388 1.63 1.46 12.25
C TYR A 388 2.98 1.19 12.85
N ASP A 389 3.96 2.00 12.59
CA ASP A 389 5.27 1.93 13.22
C ASP A 389 5.25 2.33 14.70
N ILE A 390 4.06 2.54 15.26
CA ILE A 390 3.84 2.82 16.68
C ILE A 390 3.04 1.65 17.31
N PRO A 391 3.53 0.99 18.37
CA PRO A 391 2.73 0.02 19.11
C PRO A 391 1.32 0.56 19.43
N PRO A 392 0.28 -0.26 19.35
CA PRO A 392 0.24 -1.71 19.54
C PRO A 392 0.46 -2.56 18.29
N HIS A 393 0.65 -2.01 17.10
CA HIS A 393 0.83 -2.83 15.91
C HIS A 393 2.27 -2.88 15.46
N VAL A 394 2.80 -4.09 15.27
CA VAL A 394 4.10 -4.32 14.65
C VAL A 394 3.89 -4.70 13.19
N PRO A 395 4.44 -3.92 12.25
CA PRO A 395 4.27 -4.17 10.83
C PRO A 395 4.56 -5.60 10.41
N GLY A 396 3.61 -6.22 9.70
CA GLY A 396 3.69 -7.60 9.25
C GLY A 396 3.33 -8.64 10.33
N GLN A 397 3.84 -8.51 11.55
CA GLN A 397 3.65 -9.49 12.62
C GLN A 397 2.27 -9.42 13.24
N SER A 398 1.75 -8.23 13.52
CA SER A 398 0.39 -8.08 14.04
C SER A 398 -0.67 -8.61 13.07
N HIS A 399 -0.46 -8.44 11.76
CA HIS A 399 -1.31 -9.04 10.74
C HIS A 399 -1.33 -10.57 10.85
N TRP A 400 -0.17 -11.21 11.06
CA TRP A 400 -0.10 -12.65 11.30
C TRP A 400 -0.88 -13.08 12.53
N VAL A 401 -0.76 -12.35 13.65
CA VAL A 401 -1.45 -12.68 14.92
C VAL A 401 -2.97 -12.57 14.77
N TYR A 402 -3.48 -11.47 14.22
CA TYR A 402 -4.92 -11.17 14.23
C TYR A 402 -5.69 -11.71 13.05
N ASP A 403 -5.04 -11.85 11.87
CA ASP A 403 -5.74 -12.15 10.64
C ASP A 403 -5.31 -13.49 10.03
N VAL A 404 -4.02 -13.78 9.96
CA VAL A 404 -3.53 -15.00 9.28
C VAL A 404 -3.66 -16.24 10.15
N LEU A 405 -3.21 -16.22 11.42
CA LEU A 405 -3.34 -17.38 12.33
C LEU A 405 -4.81 -17.73 12.59
N SER A 406 -5.69 -16.72 12.73
CA SER A 406 -7.12 -16.96 12.92
C SER A 406 -7.75 -17.61 11.68
N PHE A 407 -7.28 -17.30 10.49
CA PHE A 407 -7.68 -18.00 9.27
C PHE A 407 -7.20 -19.47 9.28
N TYR A 408 -5.97 -19.75 9.75
CA TYR A 408 -5.50 -21.12 9.96
C TYR A 408 -6.40 -21.88 10.94
N TYR A 409 -6.71 -21.29 12.08
CA TYR A 409 -7.55 -21.97 13.09
C TYR A 409 -8.94 -22.27 12.58
N CYS A 410 -9.59 -21.31 11.94
CA CYS A 410 -10.98 -21.43 11.56
C CYS A 410 -11.19 -22.13 10.21
N CYS A 411 -10.30 -21.91 9.22
CA CYS A 411 -10.54 -22.31 7.85
C CYS A 411 -9.59 -23.40 7.34
N LEU A 412 -8.29 -23.34 7.68
CA LEU A 412 -7.29 -24.19 7.05
C LEU A 412 -6.99 -25.44 7.87
N TRP A 413 -6.93 -25.35 9.21
CA TRP A 413 -6.70 -26.48 10.09
C TRP A 413 -8.01 -27.06 10.65
N SER A 414 -9.13 -26.35 10.51
CA SER A 414 -10.47 -26.84 10.80
C SER A 414 -11.45 -26.37 9.74
N ASP A 415 -12.66 -26.87 9.72
CA ASP A 415 -13.73 -26.49 8.77
C ASP A 415 -14.79 -25.64 9.49
N ASN A 416 -14.39 -24.46 9.98
CA ASN A 416 -15.22 -23.57 10.78
C ASN A 416 -15.11 -22.11 10.34
N CYS A 417 -14.95 -21.87 9.04
CA CYS A 417 -14.77 -20.53 8.43
C CYS A 417 -15.86 -19.53 8.79
N GLN A 418 -17.06 -19.98 9.15
CA GLN A 418 -18.17 -19.10 9.52
C GLN A 418 -17.82 -18.17 10.69
N TYR A 419 -17.00 -18.62 11.65
CA TYR A 419 -16.50 -17.77 12.73
C TYR A 419 -15.54 -16.71 12.24
N TYR A 420 -14.67 -17.05 11.30
CA TYR A 420 -13.74 -16.09 10.70
C TYR A 420 -14.48 -15.03 9.89
N PHE A 421 -15.36 -15.43 9.00
CA PHE A 421 -16.11 -14.51 8.13
C PHE A 421 -17.09 -13.62 8.88
N LYS A 422 -17.55 -14.03 10.06
CA LYS A 422 -18.35 -13.18 10.95
C LYS A 422 -17.61 -11.88 11.29
N HIS A 423 -16.28 -11.95 11.51
CA HIS A 423 -15.42 -10.82 11.88
C HIS A 423 -14.65 -10.23 10.70
N ARG A 424 -14.56 -10.96 9.59
CA ARG A 424 -13.83 -10.57 8.37
C ARG A 424 -14.74 -10.67 7.13
N PRO A 425 -15.90 -9.97 7.13
CA PRO A 425 -16.81 -10.00 5.99
C PRO A 425 -16.22 -9.25 4.79
N SER A 426 -16.41 -9.76 3.59
CA SER A 426 -15.99 -9.06 2.38
C SER A 426 -16.73 -7.74 2.17
N SER A 427 -16.02 -6.72 1.69
CA SER A 427 -16.60 -5.55 1.04
C SER A 427 -17.19 -5.99 -0.30
N ASP A 428 -18.44 -5.61 -0.62
CA ASP A 428 -19.15 -5.99 -1.85
C ASP A 428 -19.08 -4.90 -2.94
N CYS A 429 -18.14 -4.03 -2.86
CA CYS A 429 -17.76 -2.94 -3.76
C CYS A 429 -18.84 -1.86 -4.04
N ARG A 430 -20.02 -1.92 -3.46
CA ARG A 430 -21.13 -0.95 -3.75
C ARG A 430 -20.75 0.50 -3.44
N GLN A 431 -19.88 0.72 -2.47
CA GLN A 431 -19.46 2.06 -2.07
C GLN A 431 -18.14 2.49 -2.70
N TYR A 432 -17.49 1.59 -3.47
CA TYR A 432 -16.25 1.93 -4.16
C TYR A 432 -16.50 3.05 -5.19
N LYS A 433 -15.64 4.07 -5.13
CA LYS A 433 -15.61 5.18 -6.08
C LYS A 433 -14.27 5.17 -6.79
N THR A 434 -14.30 5.13 -8.10
CA THR A 434 -13.08 5.22 -8.91
C THR A 434 -12.41 6.59 -8.72
N PRO A 435 -11.06 6.66 -8.68
CA PRO A 435 -10.38 7.96 -8.70
C PRO A 435 -10.54 8.64 -10.06
N SER A 436 -10.56 9.97 -10.06
CA SER A 436 -10.38 10.77 -11.27
C SER A 436 -8.91 10.80 -11.66
N THR A 437 -8.63 10.82 -12.97
CA THR A 437 -7.26 10.77 -13.51
C THR A 437 -6.97 11.95 -14.42
N ALA A 438 -5.77 12.49 -14.29
CA ALA A 438 -5.25 13.51 -15.19
C ALA A 438 -3.81 13.16 -15.57
N VAL A 439 -3.33 13.63 -16.72
CA VAL A 439 -1.99 13.28 -17.22
C VAL A 439 -1.29 14.46 -17.88
N VAL A 440 0.04 14.52 -17.70
CA VAL A 440 0.95 15.38 -18.46
C VAL A 440 2.02 14.54 -19.14
N PHE A 441 2.28 14.79 -20.42
CA PHE A 441 3.20 14.01 -21.25
C PHE A 441 3.75 14.83 -22.43
N GLY A 442 4.82 14.35 -23.05
CA GLY A 442 5.35 14.92 -24.30
C GLY A 442 5.94 16.31 -24.16
N ASP A 443 5.68 17.17 -25.16
CA ASP A 443 6.07 18.60 -25.29
C ASP A 443 4.96 19.51 -24.73
N PRO A 444 4.87 19.85 -23.41
CA PRO A 444 3.99 19.08 -22.52
C PRO A 444 2.53 19.23 -22.94
N HIS A 445 1.89 18.10 -23.16
CA HIS A 445 0.45 17.97 -23.40
C HIS A 445 -0.25 17.57 -22.10
N PHE A 446 -1.46 18.06 -21.91
CA PHE A 446 -2.25 17.87 -20.69
C PHE A 446 -3.61 17.27 -21.04
N VAL A 447 -4.05 16.34 -20.23
CA VAL A 447 -5.45 15.93 -20.14
C VAL A 447 -5.89 16.15 -18.71
N THR A 448 -6.86 17.03 -18.51
CA THR A 448 -7.37 17.41 -17.18
C THR A 448 -8.23 16.31 -16.54
N PHE A 449 -8.59 16.47 -15.28
CA PHE A 449 -9.48 15.53 -14.57
C PHE A 449 -10.87 15.42 -15.21
N ASP A 450 -11.35 16.49 -15.86
CA ASP A 450 -12.66 16.51 -16.50
C ASP A 450 -12.56 16.32 -18.03
N GLY A 451 -11.35 15.97 -18.53
CA GLY A 451 -11.13 15.48 -19.90
C GLY A 451 -10.74 16.53 -20.93
N VAL A 452 -10.45 17.78 -20.55
CA VAL A 452 -9.94 18.79 -21.48
C VAL A 452 -8.52 18.45 -21.89
N SER A 453 -8.27 18.40 -23.20
CA SER A 453 -6.95 18.14 -23.75
C SER A 453 -6.36 19.42 -24.35
N TYR A 454 -5.15 19.80 -23.95
CA TYR A 454 -4.46 20.98 -24.45
C TYR A 454 -2.95 20.85 -24.35
N SER A 455 -2.20 21.79 -24.92
CA SER A 455 -0.74 21.88 -24.86
C SER A 455 -0.32 23.17 -24.20
N PHE A 456 0.67 23.11 -23.32
CA PHE A 456 1.29 24.28 -22.70
C PHE A 456 2.79 24.09 -22.58
N ASN A 457 3.56 24.77 -23.43
CA ASN A 457 4.99 24.63 -23.56
C ASN A 457 5.73 25.75 -22.84
N GLY A 458 5.38 26.05 -21.62
CA GLY A 458 6.11 27.03 -20.81
C GLY A 458 7.46 26.49 -20.39
N ARG A 459 8.47 27.33 -20.26
CA ARG A 459 9.74 27.02 -19.61
C ARG A 459 9.71 27.53 -18.17
N GLY A 460 9.83 26.63 -17.19
CA GLY A 460 9.80 27.02 -15.79
C GLY A 460 9.22 25.96 -14.86
N GLU A 461 8.63 26.41 -13.76
CA GLU A 461 8.03 25.56 -12.75
C GLU A 461 6.57 25.98 -12.50
N TYR A 462 5.68 25.01 -12.48
CA TYR A 462 4.23 25.25 -12.49
C TYR A 462 3.51 24.32 -11.51
N ASN A 463 2.40 24.77 -10.96
CA ASN A 463 1.48 23.93 -10.24
C ASN A 463 0.72 23.03 -11.22
N LEU A 464 0.94 21.73 -11.17
CA LEU A 464 0.14 20.73 -11.88
C LEU A 464 -1.21 20.58 -11.19
N VAL A 465 -1.19 20.37 -9.87
CA VAL A 465 -2.37 20.28 -9.00
C VAL A 465 -2.08 20.98 -7.68
N THR A 466 -3.05 21.75 -7.22
CA THR A 466 -3.10 22.25 -5.85
C THR A 466 -4.50 22.00 -5.27
N SER A 467 -4.57 21.57 -4.02
CA SER A 467 -5.80 21.51 -3.23
C SER A 467 -5.50 22.04 -1.83
N GLU A 468 -6.02 23.22 -1.52
CA GLU A 468 -5.77 23.85 -0.22
C GLU A 468 -6.48 23.09 0.92
N SER A 469 -7.71 22.60 0.69
CA SER A 469 -8.48 21.86 1.69
C SER A 469 -7.84 20.52 2.03
N MET A 470 -7.32 19.80 1.01
CA MET A 470 -6.62 18.54 1.17
C MET A 470 -5.11 18.72 1.39
N ARG A 471 -4.62 19.97 1.30
CA ARG A 471 -3.21 20.34 1.46
C ARG A 471 -2.26 19.56 0.55
N LEU A 472 -2.72 19.21 -0.66
CA LEU A 472 -1.92 18.53 -1.66
C LEU A 472 -1.35 19.56 -2.65
N ARG A 473 -0.08 19.40 -2.99
CA ARG A 473 0.60 20.14 -4.06
C ARG A 473 1.41 19.18 -4.91
N VAL A 474 1.20 19.24 -6.22
CA VAL A 474 2.00 18.54 -7.24
C VAL A 474 2.49 19.59 -8.21
N GLN A 475 3.80 19.70 -8.38
CA GLN A 475 4.47 20.72 -9.21
C GLN A 475 5.30 20.06 -10.28
N GLY A 476 5.32 20.62 -11.48
CA GLY A 476 6.11 20.16 -12.62
C GLY A 476 7.17 21.18 -13.00
N ARG A 477 8.39 20.71 -13.33
CA ARG A 477 9.46 21.51 -13.92
C ARG A 477 9.62 21.16 -15.38
N THR A 478 9.63 22.18 -16.25
CA THR A 478 9.80 22.02 -17.68
C THR A 478 11.07 22.71 -18.18
N GLU A 479 11.80 22.04 -19.04
CA GLU A 479 13.04 22.53 -19.62
C GLU A 479 13.03 22.37 -21.15
N PRO A 480 13.80 23.17 -21.90
CA PRO A 480 13.91 23.05 -23.36
C PRO A 480 14.39 21.65 -23.77
N VAL A 481 13.81 21.13 -24.82
CA VAL A 481 14.31 19.93 -25.50
C VAL A 481 15.65 20.26 -26.16
N SER A 482 16.66 19.41 -25.95
CA SER A 482 18.00 19.62 -26.52
C SER A 482 17.96 19.77 -28.06
N GLY A 483 18.60 20.82 -28.62
CA GLY A 483 18.64 21.09 -30.04
C GLY A 483 17.41 21.78 -30.61
N THR A 484 16.39 22.08 -29.79
CA THR A 484 15.24 22.89 -30.19
C THR A 484 15.16 24.18 -29.38
N ILE A 485 14.66 25.25 -30.01
CA ILE A 485 14.60 26.55 -29.35
C ILE A 485 13.24 26.75 -28.66
N ASN A 486 12.19 26.05 -29.12
CA ASN A 486 10.80 26.42 -28.84
C ASN A 486 9.92 25.26 -28.38
N ALA A 487 10.52 24.15 -27.94
CA ALA A 487 9.85 23.00 -27.37
C ALA A 487 10.39 22.71 -25.95
N THR A 488 9.54 22.29 -25.03
CA THR A 488 9.93 21.92 -23.68
C THR A 488 9.52 20.48 -23.34
N LYS A 489 10.09 19.91 -22.30
CA LYS A 489 9.67 18.63 -21.75
C LYS A 489 9.66 18.68 -20.23
N LEU A 490 8.86 17.85 -19.61
CA LEU A 490 8.88 17.67 -18.17
C LEU A 490 10.20 17.01 -17.76
N THR A 491 10.90 17.60 -16.77
CA THR A 491 12.19 17.09 -16.28
C THR A 491 12.19 16.78 -14.81
N ALA A 492 11.21 17.28 -14.05
CA ALA A 492 11.01 16.92 -12.66
C ALA A 492 9.56 17.13 -12.23
N VAL A 493 9.14 16.35 -11.25
CA VAL A 493 7.86 16.50 -10.53
C VAL A 493 8.15 16.49 -9.04
N ALA A 494 7.69 17.50 -8.33
CA ALA A 494 7.80 17.58 -6.88
C ALA A 494 6.41 17.59 -6.24
N MET A 495 6.23 16.87 -5.16
CA MET A 495 4.92 16.64 -4.57
C MET A 495 4.96 16.58 -3.05
N LYS A 496 3.89 17.05 -2.43
CA LYS A 496 3.76 17.09 -0.98
C LYS A 496 2.29 17.11 -0.56
N GLU A 497 1.99 16.40 0.50
CA GLU A 497 0.70 16.50 1.21
C GLU A 497 0.93 17.02 2.64
N SER A 498 0.15 17.97 3.08
CA SER A 498 0.20 18.51 4.46
C SER A 498 1.62 18.90 4.91
N TYR A 499 2.03 18.45 6.08
CA TYR A 499 3.35 18.68 6.69
C TYR A 499 4.30 17.50 6.46
N PHE A 500 3.91 16.56 5.59
CA PHE A 500 4.66 15.35 5.29
C PHE A 500 5.88 15.62 4.42
N ASP A 501 6.65 14.56 4.15
CA ASP A 501 7.88 14.66 3.38
C ASP A 501 7.61 15.14 1.94
N ILE A 502 8.54 15.91 1.39
CA ILE A 502 8.53 16.27 -0.02
C ILE A 502 9.17 15.14 -0.81
N VAL A 503 8.46 14.64 -1.81
CA VAL A 503 9.00 13.71 -2.81
C VAL A 503 9.23 14.48 -4.11
N GLU A 504 10.46 14.43 -4.62
CA GLU A 504 10.82 14.94 -5.94
C GLU A 504 11.28 13.77 -6.81
N VAL A 505 10.70 13.63 -7.99
CA VAL A 505 11.12 12.67 -9.01
C VAL A 505 11.65 13.47 -10.19
N ARG A 506 12.91 13.29 -10.54
CA ARG A 506 13.55 14.04 -11.60
C ARG A 506 14.29 13.17 -12.59
N LEU A 507 14.45 13.66 -13.79
CA LEU A 507 15.24 13.00 -14.82
C LEU A 507 16.71 13.01 -14.40
N ALA A 508 17.31 11.83 -14.33
CA ALA A 508 18.71 11.69 -13.99
C ALA A 508 19.61 12.23 -15.11
N SER A 509 20.88 12.46 -14.79
CA SER A 509 21.86 13.03 -15.75
C SER A 509 22.09 12.15 -16.98
N ASP A 510 21.84 10.84 -16.88
CA ASP A 510 21.93 9.89 -17.99
C ASP A 510 20.75 9.96 -18.97
N GLN A 511 19.70 10.72 -18.66
CA GLN A 511 18.43 10.86 -19.41
C GLN A 511 17.64 9.56 -19.58
N ASN A 512 18.06 8.44 -18.93
CA ASN A 512 17.50 7.11 -19.09
C ASN A 512 16.93 6.54 -17.80
N SER A 513 17.09 7.26 -16.70
CA SER A 513 16.59 6.86 -15.39
C SER A 513 15.96 8.03 -14.64
N LEU A 514 15.16 7.70 -13.63
CA LEU A 514 14.57 8.63 -12.69
C LEU A 514 15.37 8.63 -11.39
N GLU A 515 15.63 9.80 -10.87
CA GLU A 515 16.16 10.01 -9.54
C GLU A 515 15.03 10.44 -8.61
N VAL A 516 14.93 9.80 -7.45
CA VAL A 516 13.92 10.11 -6.43
C VAL A 516 14.60 10.77 -5.24
N LEU A 517 14.07 11.91 -4.81
CA LEU A 517 14.58 12.62 -3.65
C LEU A 517 13.48 12.74 -2.58
N ARG A 518 13.88 12.67 -1.32
CA ARG A 518 13.09 13.04 -0.16
C ARG A 518 13.68 14.29 0.48
N ASP A 519 12.94 15.38 0.54
CA ASP A 519 13.42 16.66 1.11
C ASP A 519 14.81 17.05 0.58
N GLY A 520 15.06 16.85 -0.71
CA GLY A 520 16.32 17.13 -1.39
C GLY A 520 17.41 16.06 -1.23
N LYS A 521 17.12 14.92 -0.63
CA LYS A 521 18.08 13.81 -0.45
C LYS A 521 17.72 12.64 -1.34
N SER A 522 18.69 12.14 -2.12
CA SER A 522 18.46 11.00 -3.01
C SER A 522 18.12 9.72 -2.24
N LEU A 523 17.11 8.99 -2.73
CA LEU A 523 16.72 7.67 -2.27
C LEU A 523 17.25 6.60 -3.21
N SER A 524 17.60 5.44 -2.67
CA SER A 524 18.04 4.28 -3.46
C SER A 524 16.98 3.18 -3.43
N PHE A 525 16.63 2.68 -4.61
CA PHE A 525 15.73 1.54 -4.82
C PHE A 525 16.46 0.28 -5.33
N SER A 526 17.80 0.25 -5.21
CA SER A 526 18.61 -0.87 -5.72
C SER A 526 18.39 -2.18 -4.94
N GLU A 527 17.99 -2.10 -3.69
CA GLU A 527 17.82 -3.24 -2.79
C GLU A 527 16.37 -3.55 -2.48
N GLN A 528 15.48 -2.58 -2.63
CA GLN A 528 14.04 -2.73 -2.44
C GLN A 528 13.28 -1.75 -3.33
N SER A 529 12.10 -2.14 -3.77
CA SER A 529 11.24 -1.32 -4.63
C SER A 529 10.25 -0.43 -3.87
N TRP A 530 10.14 -0.58 -2.55
CA TRP A 530 9.17 0.12 -1.71
C TRP A 530 9.85 0.81 -0.52
N ILE A 531 9.56 2.10 -0.33
CA ILE A 531 10.06 2.87 0.81
C ILE A 531 8.90 3.65 1.43
N ASP A 532 8.65 3.43 2.72
CA ASP A 532 7.71 4.25 3.49
C ASP A 532 8.40 5.51 3.99
N LEU A 533 7.80 6.63 3.70
CA LEU A 533 8.19 7.94 4.18
C LEU A 533 7.12 8.51 5.12
N ASN A 534 7.36 9.67 5.68
CA ASN A 534 6.36 10.31 6.52
C ASN A 534 5.20 10.83 5.65
N GLY A 535 4.07 10.13 5.73
CA GLY A 535 2.81 10.48 5.07
C GLY A 535 2.71 10.15 3.57
N VAL A 536 3.72 9.50 3.02
CA VAL A 536 3.74 9.05 1.63
C VAL A 536 4.55 7.77 1.48
N SER A 537 4.05 6.79 0.74
CA SER A 537 4.81 5.62 0.32
C SER A 537 5.28 5.79 -1.10
N VAL A 538 6.51 5.37 -1.40
CA VAL A 538 7.10 5.46 -2.73
C VAL A 538 7.44 4.06 -3.22
N PHE A 539 6.91 3.72 -4.40
CA PHE A 539 7.17 2.45 -5.08
C PHE A 539 7.90 2.71 -6.40
N SER A 540 9.05 2.06 -6.57
CA SER A 540 9.88 2.16 -7.78
C SER A 540 10.35 0.76 -8.21
N PRO A 541 9.55 0.04 -9.02
CA PRO A 541 9.89 -1.31 -9.47
C PRO A 541 11.00 -1.34 -10.52
N SER A 542 11.28 -0.20 -11.15
CA SER A 542 12.34 -0.03 -12.13
C SER A 542 12.86 1.40 -12.10
N PRO A 543 14.06 1.66 -12.64
CA PRO A 543 14.63 3.02 -12.73
C PRO A 543 13.79 4.00 -13.56
N THR A 544 12.78 3.52 -14.28
CA THR A 544 11.94 4.32 -15.19
C THR A 544 10.49 4.47 -14.73
N ASN A 545 10.15 3.93 -13.55
CA ASN A 545 8.78 3.97 -13.03
C ASN A 545 8.78 4.24 -11.53
N VAL A 546 8.09 5.30 -11.13
CA VAL A 546 7.95 5.72 -9.72
C VAL A 546 6.50 6.06 -9.45
N THR A 547 5.94 5.54 -8.37
CA THR A 547 4.60 5.89 -7.87
C THR A 547 4.72 6.41 -6.44
N ALA A 548 4.22 7.61 -6.18
CA ALA A 548 4.05 8.17 -4.84
C ALA A 548 2.58 8.07 -4.45
N MET A 549 2.32 7.52 -3.26
CA MET A 549 0.98 7.22 -2.74
C MET A 549 0.80 7.92 -1.39
N PHE A 550 -0.10 8.90 -1.36
CA PHE A 550 -0.30 9.76 -0.21
C PHE A 550 -1.36 9.21 0.75
N ARG A 551 -1.33 9.70 1.98
CA ARG A 551 -2.27 9.30 3.02
C ARG A 551 -3.73 9.60 2.68
N SER A 552 -4.00 10.63 1.89
CA SER A 552 -5.35 10.93 1.37
C SER A 552 -5.87 9.93 0.34
N GLY A 553 -5.02 9.02 -0.16
CA GLY A 553 -5.31 8.14 -1.29
C GLY A 553 -4.99 8.78 -2.65
N ALA A 554 -4.43 9.99 -2.67
CA ALA A 554 -3.89 10.57 -3.90
C ALA A 554 -2.68 9.77 -4.38
N GLY A 555 -2.62 9.48 -5.68
CA GLY A 555 -1.51 8.80 -6.33
C GLY A 555 -0.87 9.66 -7.41
N VAL A 556 0.46 9.63 -7.50
CA VAL A 556 1.19 10.30 -8.58
C VAL A 556 2.17 9.29 -9.18
N GLU A 557 1.91 8.89 -10.42
CA GLU A 557 2.80 8.03 -11.18
C GLU A 557 3.70 8.86 -12.11
N VAL A 558 4.99 8.59 -12.09
CA VAL A 558 5.97 9.16 -13.00
C VAL A 558 6.62 8.04 -13.78
N ARG A 559 6.49 8.07 -15.09
CA ARG A 559 7.06 7.08 -16.02
C ARG A 559 8.00 7.76 -16.99
N LEU A 560 9.13 7.14 -17.23
CA LEU A 560 10.12 7.58 -18.22
C LEU A 560 10.12 6.63 -19.41
N ARG A 561 9.92 7.18 -20.60
CA ARG A 561 10.03 6.44 -21.87
C ARG A 561 10.81 7.27 -22.88
N GLU A 562 11.90 6.72 -23.40
CA GLU A 562 12.74 7.39 -24.42
C GLU A 562 13.19 8.81 -24.01
N GLY A 563 13.52 9.01 -22.72
CA GLY A 563 13.93 10.30 -22.18
C GLY A 563 12.80 11.32 -21.97
N ILE A 564 11.54 10.91 -22.14
CA ILE A 564 10.34 11.72 -21.92
C ILE A 564 9.60 11.25 -20.67
N MET A 565 9.41 12.16 -19.73
CA MET A 565 8.64 11.91 -18.52
C MET A 565 7.14 12.07 -18.79
N THR A 566 6.37 11.14 -18.29
CA THR A 566 4.90 11.20 -18.23
C THR A 566 4.49 11.16 -16.78
N THR A 567 3.60 12.03 -16.36
CA THR A 567 3.07 12.07 -14.99
C THR A 567 1.56 11.90 -15.01
N THR A 568 1.07 10.87 -14.33
CA THR A 568 -0.37 10.62 -14.12
C THR A 568 -0.71 10.92 -12.66
N VAL A 569 -1.77 11.67 -12.44
CA VAL A 569 -2.28 11.99 -11.12
C VAL A 569 -3.65 11.32 -10.97
N LEU A 570 -3.81 10.57 -9.86
CA LEU A 570 -5.06 9.88 -9.47
C LEU A 570 -5.57 10.51 -8.19
N LEU A 571 -6.79 11.03 -8.20
CA LEU A 571 -7.38 11.67 -7.02
C LEU A 571 -8.70 11.00 -6.63
N PRO A 572 -8.87 10.62 -5.35
CA PRO A 572 -10.15 10.16 -4.82
C PRO A 572 -11.24 11.23 -4.90
N GLU A 573 -12.50 10.81 -4.79
CA GLU A 573 -13.67 11.72 -4.81
C GLU A 573 -13.61 12.84 -3.74
N SER A 574 -12.87 12.62 -2.65
CA SER A 574 -12.65 13.63 -1.61
C SER A 574 -11.98 14.93 -2.10
N PHE A 575 -11.33 14.88 -3.27
CA PHE A 575 -10.73 16.06 -3.91
C PHE A 575 -11.70 16.82 -4.82
N LYS A 576 -12.91 16.32 -5.02
CA LYS A 576 -13.89 16.96 -5.91
C LYS A 576 -14.18 18.41 -5.47
N ASN A 577 -14.20 19.31 -6.42
CA ASN A 577 -14.37 20.78 -6.26
C ASN A 577 -13.25 21.50 -5.48
N THR A 578 -12.08 20.84 -5.25
CA THR A 578 -11.02 21.44 -4.44
C THR A 578 -9.73 21.69 -5.19
N THR A 579 -9.63 21.23 -6.43
CA THR A 579 -8.40 21.27 -7.23
C THR A 579 -8.30 22.52 -8.10
N LEU A 580 -7.05 22.98 -8.30
CA LEU A 580 -6.64 24.04 -9.22
C LEU A 580 -5.28 23.68 -9.82
N GLY A 581 -4.87 24.31 -10.91
CA GLY A 581 -3.58 24.14 -11.59
C GLY A 581 -3.72 23.66 -13.02
N LEU A 582 -2.60 23.25 -13.63
CA LEU A 582 -2.57 22.83 -15.04
C LEU A 582 -3.43 21.59 -15.33
N LEU A 583 -3.71 20.75 -14.36
CA LEU A 583 -4.57 19.58 -14.54
C LEU A 583 -6.07 19.87 -14.27
N GLY A 584 -6.42 21.14 -14.15
CA GLY A 584 -7.80 21.60 -14.12
C GLY A 584 -8.51 21.42 -12.78
N ARG A 585 -9.81 21.62 -12.82
CA ARG A 585 -10.74 21.48 -11.70
C ARG A 585 -11.39 20.10 -11.77
N MET A 586 -11.35 19.34 -10.70
CA MET A 586 -12.03 18.05 -10.60
C MET A 586 -13.45 18.29 -10.11
N ASN A 587 -14.39 18.67 -10.98
CA ASN A 587 -15.78 18.94 -10.61
C ASN A 587 -16.82 18.32 -11.56
N GLY A 588 -16.38 17.78 -12.70
CA GLY A 588 -17.23 17.21 -13.75
C GLY A 588 -17.69 18.23 -14.78
N ASP A 589 -17.14 19.45 -14.77
CA ASP A 589 -17.43 20.48 -15.75
C ASP A 589 -16.17 20.90 -16.52
N PRO A 590 -15.95 20.35 -17.73
CA PRO A 590 -14.78 20.69 -18.54
C PRO A 590 -14.73 22.16 -18.98
N ALA A 591 -15.83 22.92 -18.86
CA ALA A 591 -15.87 24.31 -19.31
C ALA A 591 -15.07 25.26 -18.38
N ASP A 592 -14.88 24.91 -17.13
CA ASP A 592 -14.15 25.73 -16.15
C ASP A 592 -12.76 25.22 -15.76
N ASP A 593 -12.28 24.16 -16.43
CA ASP A 593 -10.98 23.56 -16.17
C ASP A 593 -9.80 24.54 -16.32
N LEU A 594 -9.86 25.40 -17.32
CA LEU A 594 -8.81 26.39 -17.57
C LEU A 594 -9.14 27.72 -16.85
N THR A 595 -9.18 27.66 -15.53
CA THR A 595 -9.44 28.84 -14.68
C THR A 595 -8.13 29.45 -14.21
N LEU A 596 -7.90 30.73 -14.52
CA LEU A 596 -6.74 31.49 -14.07
C LEU A 596 -6.80 31.72 -12.55
N ASN A 597 -5.65 32.02 -11.94
CA ASN A 597 -5.56 32.30 -10.50
C ASN A 597 -6.43 33.48 -10.00
N ASN A 598 -6.85 34.35 -10.92
CA ASN A 598 -7.77 35.45 -10.61
C ASN A 598 -9.26 35.08 -10.69
N GLY A 599 -9.56 33.78 -10.97
CA GLY A 599 -10.91 33.25 -11.10
C GLY A 599 -11.54 33.42 -12.50
N GLN A 600 -10.83 34.02 -13.46
CA GLN A 600 -11.30 34.17 -14.84
C GLN A 600 -11.11 32.85 -15.60
N VAL A 601 -12.14 32.39 -16.29
CA VAL A 601 -12.11 31.20 -17.14
C VAL A 601 -11.67 31.57 -18.54
N VAL A 602 -10.80 30.76 -19.16
CA VAL A 602 -10.42 30.91 -20.59
C VAL A 602 -11.67 30.67 -21.46
N GLN A 603 -12.05 31.68 -22.20
CA GLN A 603 -13.28 31.66 -22.99
C GLN A 603 -13.14 30.83 -24.28
N ASN A 604 -11.95 30.84 -24.88
CA ASN A 604 -11.68 30.09 -26.08
C ASN A 604 -10.52 29.09 -25.87
N GLN A 605 -10.86 27.89 -25.42
CA GLN A 605 -9.89 26.78 -25.21
C GLN A 605 -9.18 26.32 -26.49
N SER A 606 -9.66 26.77 -27.67
CA SER A 606 -9.00 26.52 -28.97
C SER A 606 -7.97 27.61 -29.35
N ASN A 607 -7.91 28.70 -28.57
CA ASN A 607 -6.91 29.75 -28.79
C ASN A 607 -5.61 29.43 -28.00
N PRO A 608 -4.52 29.09 -28.69
CA PRO A 608 -3.27 28.70 -28.02
C PRO A 608 -2.65 29.83 -27.17
N GLU A 609 -2.88 31.11 -27.52
CA GLU A 609 -2.35 32.24 -26.75
C GLU A 609 -3.10 32.41 -25.39
N GLU A 610 -4.43 32.22 -25.39
CA GLU A 610 -5.22 32.24 -24.15
C GLU A 610 -4.87 31.07 -23.28
N VAL A 611 -4.72 29.88 -23.84
CA VAL A 611 -4.27 28.66 -23.12
C VAL A 611 -2.85 28.84 -22.54
N PHE A 612 -1.96 29.48 -23.34
CA PHE A 612 -0.61 29.78 -22.84
C PHE A 612 -0.63 30.76 -21.67
N SER A 613 -1.49 31.79 -21.72
CA SER A 613 -1.67 32.76 -20.64
C SER A 613 -2.20 32.07 -19.37
N PHE A 614 -3.13 31.12 -19.50
CA PHE A 614 -3.59 30.27 -18.41
C PHE A 614 -2.42 29.49 -17.81
N GLY A 615 -1.65 28.77 -18.62
CA GLY A 615 -0.50 27.99 -18.14
C GLY A 615 0.53 28.84 -17.40
N VAL A 616 0.85 30.05 -17.91
CA VAL A 616 1.75 31.01 -17.25
C VAL A 616 1.20 31.45 -15.88
N SER A 617 -0.13 31.59 -15.75
CA SER A 617 -0.75 31.92 -14.46
C SER A 617 -0.54 30.87 -13.38
N CYS A 618 -0.28 29.63 -13.75
CA CYS A 618 0.01 28.52 -12.83
C CYS A 618 1.49 28.47 -12.37
N ALA A 619 2.34 29.43 -12.82
CA ALA A 619 3.74 29.49 -12.40
C ALA A 619 3.88 29.63 -10.88
N ILE A 620 4.82 28.89 -10.30
CA ILE A 620 5.07 28.92 -8.85
C ILE A 620 6.00 30.08 -8.48
N THR A 621 5.96 30.46 -7.21
CA THR A 621 6.90 31.42 -6.62
C THR A 621 8.03 30.66 -5.91
N GLN A 622 9.15 31.35 -5.66
CA GLN A 622 10.26 30.75 -4.92
C GLN A 622 9.86 30.23 -3.53
N LEU A 623 8.94 30.93 -2.85
CA LEU A 623 8.45 30.54 -1.52
C LEU A 623 7.51 29.31 -1.56
N SER A 624 6.86 29.05 -2.68
CA SER A 624 5.92 27.93 -2.84
C SER A 624 6.55 26.72 -3.54
N SER A 625 7.82 26.80 -3.97
CA SER A 625 8.52 25.71 -4.64
C SER A 625 8.80 24.55 -3.70
N LEU A 626 8.54 23.34 -4.20
CA LEU A 626 8.88 22.06 -3.56
C LEU A 626 10.18 21.47 -4.12
N PHE A 627 10.74 22.04 -5.17
CA PHE A 627 11.91 21.53 -5.85
C PHE A 627 13.21 21.78 -5.09
N THR A 628 14.14 20.88 -5.26
CA THR A 628 15.52 21.01 -4.81
C THR A 628 16.32 21.78 -5.86
N TYR A 629 16.99 22.85 -5.42
CA TYR A 629 17.87 23.64 -6.27
C TYR A 629 19.31 23.29 -5.95
N ASP A 630 19.95 22.60 -6.89
CA ASP A 630 21.39 22.37 -6.82
C ASP A 630 22.18 23.47 -7.55
N THR A 631 23.52 23.45 -7.42
CA THR A 631 24.37 24.47 -8.02
C THR A 631 24.18 24.62 -9.54
N LYS A 632 23.82 23.55 -10.25
CA LYS A 632 23.50 23.56 -11.69
C LYS A 632 22.25 24.38 -11.98
N TYR A 633 21.20 24.21 -11.17
CA TYR A 633 19.94 24.93 -11.35
C TYR A 633 19.97 26.36 -10.82
N LEU A 634 20.72 26.61 -9.73
CA LEU A 634 20.84 27.96 -9.16
C LEU A 634 21.62 28.93 -10.05
N LEU A 635 22.66 28.47 -10.74
CA LEU A 635 23.59 29.36 -11.45
C LEU A 635 23.16 29.68 -12.89
N ASP A 636 22.58 28.74 -13.61
CA ASP A 636 22.35 28.88 -15.06
C ASP A 636 20.89 29.21 -15.46
N THR A 637 19.91 28.76 -14.71
CA THR A 637 18.52 28.78 -15.17
C THR A 637 17.56 29.49 -14.22
N TYR A 638 17.80 29.42 -12.92
CA TYR A 638 16.87 29.86 -11.87
C TYR A 638 17.47 30.91 -10.93
N ALA A 639 18.49 31.65 -11.34
CA ALA A 639 19.10 32.74 -10.56
C ALA A 639 18.08 33.79 -10.09
N SER A 640 16.92 33.86 -10.73
CA SER A 640 15.78 34.71 -10.40
C SER A 640 14.62 33.96 -9.74
N GLY A 641 14.76 32.67 -9.43
CA GLY A 641 13.73 31.80 -8.86
C GLY A 641 12.96 30.99 -9.89
N PRO A 642 12.04 30.10 -9.48
CA PRO A 642 11.34 29.11 -10.27
C PRO A 642 10.23 29.70 -11.15
N LYS A 643 10.44 30.87 -11.71
CA LYS A 643 9.43 31.57 -12.49
C LYS A 643 9.35 31.02 -13.90
N HIS A 644 8.19 31.24 -14.53
CA HIS A 644 8.08 31.16 -15.96
C HIS A 644 9.12 32.08 -16.63
N HIS A 645 9.88 31.54 -17.58
CA HIS A 645 10.89 32.31 -18.33
C HIS A 645 10.21 33.18 -19.36
N VAL A 646 10.04 34.48 -19.07
CA VAL A 646 9.29 35.45 -19.89
C VAL A 646 9.81 35.59 -21.33
N GLY A 647 11.07 35.30 -21.58
CA GLY A 647 11.66 35.36 -22.94
C GLY A 647 11.48 34.08 -23.76
N PHE A 648 10.87 33.05 -23.19
CA PHE A 648 10.62 31.79 -23.88
C PHE A 648 9.21 31.83 -24.50
N ILE A 649 9.14 31.84 -25.81
CA ILE A 649 7.87 31.81 -26.56
C ILE A 649 7.85 30.50 -27.36
N PRO A 650 6.90 29.57 -27.06
CA PRO A 650 6.79 28.32 -27.80
C PRO A 650 6.23 28.52 -29.20
N VAL A 651 6.32 27.47 -30.01
CA VAL A 651 5.60 27.41 -31.29
C VAL A 651 4.18 26.95 -31.04
N PHE A 652 3.19 27.78 -31.29
CA PHE A 652 1.78 27.48 -31.03
C PHE A 652 1.11 26.59 -32.08
N SER A 653 1.68 26.50 -33.27
CA SER A 653 1.12 25.72 -34.38
C SER A 653 2.19 24.90 -35.09
N ILE A 654 1.78 23.76 -35.62
CA ILE A 654 2.67 22.92 -36.43
C ILE A 654 3.11 23.71 -37.70
N PRO A 655 4.43 23.83 -37.96
CA PRO A 655 4.91 24.46 -39.16
C PRO A 655 4.45 23.68 -40.41
N GLU A 656 3.71 24.32 -41.30
CA GLU A 656 3.32 23.72 -42.58
C GLU A 656 4.49 23.78 -43.57
N ASN A 657 5.27 22.72 -43.63
CA ASN A 657 6.30 22.52 -44.63
C ASN A 657 6.14 21.15 -45.30
N PRO A 658 5.51 21.08 -46.50
CA PRO A 658 5.30 19.82 -47.22
C PRO A 658 6.60 19.09 -47.59
N ASN A 659 7.72 19.81 -47.62
CA ASN A 659 9.03 19.28 -47.99
C ASN A 659 9.85 18.84 -46.75
N ASP A 660 9.29 18.94 -45.55
CA ASP A 660 9.98 18.50 -44.34
C ASP A 660 10.16 16.96 -44.38
N PRO A 661 11.39 16.45 -44.31
CA PRO A 661 11.64 15.02 -44.30
C PRO A 661 10.89 14.29 -43.20
N LEU A 662 10.70 14.92 -42.02
CA LEU A 662 9.97 14.38 -40.90
C LEU A 662 8.45 14.29 -41.16
N ALA A 663 7.87 15.06 -42.06
CA ALA A 663 6.44 15.00 -42.36
C ALA A 663 6.01 13.62 -42.88
N LYS A 664 6.85 12.94 -43.64
CA LYS A 664 6.60 11.57 -44.14
C LYS A 664 6.73 10.54 -43.04
N GLU A 665 7.69 10.71 -42.14
CA GLU A 665 7.89 9.83 -40.98
C GLU A 665 6.76 9.97 -39.97
N THR A 666 6.34 11.18 -39.70
CA THR A 666 5.18 11.51 -38.84
C THR A 666 3.92 10.77 -39.27
N SER A 667 3.63 10.72 -40.58
CA SER A 667 2.45 10.01 -41.10
C SER A 667 2.49 8.49 -40.86
N LYS A 668 3.68 7.92 -40.72
CA LYS A 668 3.84 6.49 -40.41
C LYS A 668 3.73 6.20 -38.89
N ILE A 669 4.26 7.10 -38.07
CA ILE A 669 4.33 6.93 -36.59
C ILE A 669 3.01 7.33 -35.93
N CYS A 670 2.45 8.47 -36.35
CA CYS A 670 1.30 9.09 -35.69
C CYS A 670 -0.02 8.62 -36.31
N SER A 671 -0.64 7.63 -35.75
CA SER A 671 -1.94 7.10 -36.18
C SER A 671 -2.85 6.86 -35.00
N GLY A 672 -4.18 6.95 -35.19
CA GLY A 672 -5.20 6.72 -34.15
C GLY A 672 -5.35 7.87 -33.16
N GLU A 673 -5.94 7.57 -32.00
CA GLU A 673 -6.14 8.53 -30.92
C GLU A 673 -4.79 9.06 -30.39
N GLY A 674 -4.69 10.38 -30.15
CA GLY A 674 -3.45 11.04 -29.73
C GLY A 674 -2.49 11.36 -30.86
N SER A 675 -2.88 11.10 -32.13
CA SER A 675 -2.04 11.41 -33.32
C SER A 675 -1.68 12.89 -33.43
N GLN A 676 -2.53 13.82 -33.00
CA GLN A 676 -2.27 15.25 -32.97
C GLN A 676 -1.07 15.60 -32.08
N PHE A 677 -0.95 15.03 -30.91
CA PHE A 677 0.17 15.25 -29.99
C PHE A 677 1.47 14.67 -30.53
N CYS A 678 1.40 13.46 -31.06
CA CYS A 678 2.51 12.78 -31.71
C CYS A 678 3.05 13.63 -32.90
N ARG A 679 2.17 14.16 -33.72
CA ARG A 679 2.56 15.01 -34.86
C ARG A 679 3.22 16.31 -34.43
N TYR A 680 2.67 16.95 -33.43
CA TYR A 680 3.23 18.17 -32.87
C TYR A 680 4.65 17.90 -32.35
N ASP A 681 4.86 16.88 -31.52
CA ASP A 681 6.16 16.56 -30.95
C ASP A 681 7.22 16.17 -31.95
N ILE A 682 6.85 15.50 -33.06
CA ILE A 682 7.79 15.20 -34.13
C ILE A 682 8.18 16.48 -34.93
N LEU A 683 7.21 17.29 -35.26
CA LEU A 683 7.45 18.42 -36.19
C LEU A 683 7.99 19.66 -35.47
N VAL A 684 7.59 19.92 -34.24
CA VAL A 684 8.06 21.02 -33.38
C VAL A 684 9.28 20.61 -32.58
N GLY A 685 9.20 19.50 -31.89
CA GLY A 685 10.28 18.94 -31.04
C GLY A 685 11.41 18.30 -31.85
N ARG A 686 11.23 18.11 -33.16
CA ARG A 686 12.20 17.51 -34.12
C ARG A 686 12.66 16.11 -33.68
N SER A 687 11.79 15.35 -32.95
CA SER A 687 12.11 14.08 -32.35
C SER A 687 11.03 13.01 -32.61
N PRO A 688 11.28 12.06 -33.53
CA PRO A 688 10.39 10.91 -33.74
C PRO A 688 10.14 10.08 -32.47
N SER A 689 11.16 9.91 -31.60
CA SER A 689 11.03 9.17 -30.34
C SER A 689 10.08 9.87 -29.37
N MET A 690 10.14 11.20 -29.27
CA MET A 690 9.24 12.00 -28.45
C MET A 690 7.78 11.84 -28.91
N GLY A 691 7.50 11.94 -30.22
CA GLY A 691 6.15 11.74 -30.72
C GLY A 691 5.62 10.32 -30.46
N ASN A 692 6.47 9.30 -30.59
CA ASN A 692 6.09 7.93 -30.27
C ASN A 692 5.81 7.75 -28.76
N ALA A 693 6.65 8.33 -27.90
CA ALA A 693 6.43 8.32 -26.44
C ALA A 693 5.12 9.01 -26.06
N SER A 694 4.81 10.15 -26.66
CA SER A 694 3.57 10.92 -26.41
C SER A 694 2.32 10.16 -26.83
N ARG A 695 2.34 9.56 -28.02
CA ARG A 695 1.24 8.69 -28.46
C ARG A 695 1.02 7.54 -27.48
N ALA A 696 2.07 6.85 -27.09
CA ALA A 696 1.99 5.73 -26.18
C ALA A 696 1.49 6.17 -24.79
N SER A 697 1.88 7.36 -24.31
CA SER A 697 1.41 7.91 -23.03
C SER A 697 -0.07 8.27 -23.07
N PHE A 698 -0.54 8.88 -24.16
CA PHE A 698 -1.96 9.16 -24.35
C PHE A 698 -2.80 7.88 -24.42
N GLN A 699 -2.36 6.87 -25.17
CA GLN A 699 -3.04 5.57 -25.25
C GLN A 699 -3.07 4.86 -23.90
N SER A 700 -1.99 4.94 -23.10
CA SER A 700 -1.95 4.42 -21.74
C SER A 700 -2.97 5.14 -20.85
N HIS A 701 -3.12 6.45 -20.97
CA HIS A 701 -4.14 7.22 -20.25
C HIS A 701 -5.57 6.79 -20.61
N ILE A 702 -5.87 6.64 -21.90
CA ILE A 702 -7.20 6.14 -22.35
C ILE A 702 -7.47 4.73 -21.79
N SER A 703 -6.46 3.87 -21.79
CA SER A 703 -6.59 2.52 -21.22
C SER A 703 -6.83 2.56 -19.70
N LEU A 704 -6.17 3.47 -19.00
CA LEU A 704 -6.37 3.72 -17.58
C LEU A 704 -7.80 4.20 -17.28
N MET A 705 -8.31 5.17 -18.04
CA MET A 705 -9.68 5.65 -17.90
C MET A 705 -10.72 4.55 -18.14
N LYS A 706 -10.50 3.68 -19.14
CA LYS A 706 -11.35 2.52 -19.40
C LYS A 706 -11.33 1.53 -18.23
N ALA A 707 -10.14 1.26 -17.67
CA ALA A 707 -10.00 0.37 -16.52
C ALA A 707 -10.68 0.92 -15.26
N LEU A 708 -10.67 2.24 -15.07
CA LEU A 708 -11.30 2.95 -13.96
C LEU A 708 -12.75 3.37 -14.24
N ALA A 709 -13.36 2.95 -15.36
CA ALA A 709 -14.75 3.25 -15.63
C ALA A 709 -15.65 2.80 -14.46
N PRO A 710 -16.61 3.63 -14.01
CA PRO A 710 -17.53 3.26 -12.95
C PRO A 710 -18.33 2.01 -13.30
N VAL A 711 -18.48 1.10 -12.35
CA VAL A 711 -19.25 -0.15 -12.48
C VAL A 711 -20.33 -0.15 -11.41
N ALA A 712 -21.58 -0.29 -11.81
CA ALA A 712 -22.69 -0.44 -10.87
C ALA A 712 -22.61 -1.83 -10.21
N ALA A 713 -22.77 -1.87 -8.89
CA ALA A 713 -22.80 -3.10 -8.11
C ALA A 713 -24.12 -3.21 -7.33
N CYS A 714 -24.73 -4.39 -7.35
CA CYS A 714 -26.03 -4.66 -6.69
C CYS A 714 -25.88 -5.25 -5.29
N GLY A 715 -24.65 -5.56 -4.89
CA GLY A 715 -24.32 -6.15 -3.60
C GLY A 715 -24.61 -7.65 -3.50
N TYR A 716 -24.01 -8.25 -2.50
CA TYR A 716 -24.09 -9.68 -2.23
C TYR A 716 -25.52 -10.15 -1.94
N VAL A 717 -25.88 -11.29 -2.49
CA VAL A 717 -27.14 -11.99 -2.20
C VAL A 717 -26.79 -13.41 -1.78
N ALA A 718 -27.21 -13.80 -0.59
CA ALA A 718 -27.01 -15.16 -0.08
C ALA A 718 -27.92 -16.17 -0.80
N ALA A 719 -27.53 -17.44 -0.79
CA ALA A 719 -28.42 -18.53 -1.17
C ALA A 719 -29.66 -18.55 -0.23
N PRO A 720 -30.87 -18.87 -0.72
CA PRO A 720 -32.03 -18.99 0.15
C PRO A 720 -31.84 -20.17 1.11
N ALA A 721 -32.39 -20.06 2.30
CA ALA A 721 -32.43 -21.20 3.23
C ALA A 721 -33.13 -22.39 2.55
N ASN A 722 -32.55 -23.58 2.63
CA ASN A 722 -33.02 -24.80 1.95
C ASN A 722 -33.06 -24.69 0.41
N GLY A 723 -32.08 -23.99 -0.14
CA GLY A 723 -31.89 -23.83 -1.57
C GLY A 723 -30.46 -23.46 -1.94
N GLU A 724 -30.25 -23.32 -3.22
CA GLU A 724 -28.91 -23.03 -3.79
C GLU A 724 -28.96 -21.74 -4.63
N LYS A 725 -27.80 -21.13 -4.79
CA LYS A 725 -27.56 -19.98 -5.65
C LYS A 725 -26.44 -20.32 -6.65
N LEU A 726 -26.74 -20.11 -7.93
CA LEU A 726 -25.75 -20.17 -9.00
C LEU A 726 -25.42 -18.74 -9.44
N GLY A 727 -24.12 -18.46 -9.55
CA GLY A 727 -23.55 -17.15 -9.87
C GLY A 727 -22.86 -16.51 -8.66
N VAL A 728 -21.69 -15.88 -8.93
CA VAL A 728 -20.79 -15.28 -7.93
C VAL A 728 -20.39 -13.85 -8.27
N SER A 729 -21.00 -13.27 -9.31
CA SER A 729 -20.79 -11.89 -9.72
C SER A 729 -21.96 -11.01 -9.30
N TYR A 730 -21.68 -9.79 -8.85
CA TYR A 730 -22.66 -8.86 -8.28
C TYR A 730 -22.64 -7.48 -8.96
N VAL A 731 -21.93 -7.38 -10.08
CA VAL A 731 -21.84 -6.15 -10.87
C VAL A 731 -22.87 -6.12 -11.99
N GLN A 732 -23.09 -4.96 -12.59
CA GLN A 732 -24.03 -4.74 -13.69
C GLN A 732 -23.94 -5.84 -14.74
N GLY A 733 -25.11 -6.35 -15.13
CA GLY A 733 -25.28 -7.43 -16.10
C GLY A 733 -25.08 -8.83 -15.51
N ALA A 734 -24.59 -8.99 -14.29
CA ALA A 734 -24.46 -10.27 -13.64
C ALA A 734 -25.85 -10.91 -13.39
N LYS A 735 -25.94 -12.22 -13.57
CA LYS A 735 -27.15 -13.02 -13.35
C LYS A 735 -26.95 -14.00 -12.20
N LEU A 736 -27.90 -14.02 -11.27
CA LEU A 736 -28.01 -15.03 -10.23
C LEU A 736 -29.23 -15.89 -10.50
N THR A 737 -29.07 -17.21 -10.36
CA THR A 737 -30.16 -18.18 -10.49
C THR A 737 -30.32 -18.93 -9.17
N PHE A 738 -31.57 -19.06 -8.70
CA PHE A 738 -31.91 -19.69 -7.43
C PHE A 738 -32.71 -20.95 -7.64
N SER A 739 -32.41 -21.96 -6.85
CA SER A 739 -33.16 -23.21 -6.80
C SER A 739 -33.40 -23.62 -5.37
N CYS A 740 -34.49 -24.42 -5.16
CA CYS A 740 -34.79 -24.96 -3.83
C CYS A 740 -34.47 -26.44 -3.77
N ASN A 741 -34.06 -26.90 -2.58
CA ASN A 741 -33.88 -28.32 -2.30
C ASN A 741 -35.19 -29.08 -2.42
N ASP A 742 -35.11 -30.39 -2.59
CA ASP A 742 -36.27 -31.27 -2.70
C ASP A 742 -37.23 -31.08 -1.52
N GLY A 743 -38.54 -30.96 -1.86
CA GLY A 743 -39.58 -30.71 -0.89
C GLY A 743 -39.89 -29.26 -0.56
N TYR A 744 -39.12 -28.29 -1.11
CA TYR A 744 -39.35 -26.86 -0.96
C TYR A 744 -39.81 -26.24 -2.28
N THR A 745 -40.62 -25.19 -2.20
CA THR A 745 -41.11 -24.44 -3.36
C THR A 745 -40.51 -23.06 -3.41
N LEU A 746 -40.02 -22.65 -4.57
CA LEU A 746 -39.44 -21.32 -4.78
C LEU A 746 -40.57 -20.27 -4.79
N GLN A 747 -40.46 -19.28 -3.93
CA GLN A 747 -41.19 -18.02 -3.97
C GLN A 747 -40.22 -16.88 -4.31
N GLY A 748 -40.68 -15.90 -5.09
CA GLY A 748 -39.85 -14.84 -5.64
C GLY A 748 -39.29 -15.20 -7.03
N SER A 749 -38.25 -14.51 -7.46
CA SER A 749 -37.68 -14.65 -8.81
C SER A 749 -36.60 -15.72 -8.84
N GLN A 750 -36.78 -16.71 -9.74
CA GLN A 750 -35.76 -17.73 -9.99
C GLN A 750 -34.45 -17.10 -10.51
N ASP A 751 -34.57 -16.15 -11.43
CA ASP A 751 -33.45 -15.44 -12.01
C ASP A 751 -33.50 -13.97 -11.60
N ARG A 752 -32.36 -13.44 -11.21
CA ARG A 752 -32.19 -12.01 -10.93
C ARG A 752 -30.97 -11.49 -11.68
N VAL A 753 -31.12 -10.31 -12.27
CA VAL A 753 -30.04 -9.64 -13.01
C VAL A 753 -29.71 -8.33 -12.31
N CYS A 754 -28.43 -8.04 -12.13
CA CYS A 754 -27.95 -6.76 -11.61
C CYS A 754 -28.12 -5.67 -12.68
N GLN A 755 -28.95 -4.66 -12.37
CA GLN A 755 -29.31 -3.59 -13.29
C GLN A 755 -28.31 -2.41 -13.18
N GLU A 756 -28.31 -1.53 -14.16
CA GLU A 756 -27.47 -0.35 -14.22
C GLU A 756 -27.67 0.61 -13.03
N ASN A 757 -28.85 0.62 -12.45
CA ASN A 757 -29.17 1.44 -11.27
C ASN A 757 -28.64 0.86 -9.94
N GLY A 758 -27.88 -0.23 -9.98
CA GLY A 758 -27.34 -0.91 -8.78
C GLY A 758 -28.39 -1.72 -8.00
N GLN A 759 -29.53 -2.07 -8.62
CA GLN A 759 -30.57 -2.87 -7.99
C GLN A 759 -30.73 -4.23 -8.69
N TRP A 760 -31.02 -5.26 -7.91
CA TRP A 760 -31.37 -6.55 -8.46
C TRP A 760 -32.77 -6.52 -9.07
N SER A 761 -32.96 -7.12 -10.27
CA SER A 761 -34.30 -7.32 -10.86
C SER A 761 -35.10 -8.33 -10.05
N GLY A 762 -36.43 -8.23 -10.12
CA GLY A 762 -37.32 -9.17 -9.50
C GLY A 762 -37.33 -9.17 -7.97
N GLU A 763 -38.04 -10.14 -7.40
CA GLU A 763 -38.16 -10.29 -5.93
C GLU A 763 -37.14 -11.26 -5.36
N MET A 764 -36.86 -11.13 -4.06
CA MET A 764 -35.91 -12.00 -3.38
C MET A 764 -36.40 -13.44 -3.35
N ALA A 765 -35.54 -14.37 -3.74
CA ALA A 765 -35.84 -15.80 -3.76
C ALA A 765 -35.91 -16.38 -2.33
N GLN A 766 -36.94 -17.15 -2.04
CA GLN A 766 -37.16 -17.86 -0.79
C GLN A 766 -37.63 -19.29 -1.06
N CYS A 767 -37.13 -20.25 -0.28
CA CYS A 767 -37.58 -21.64 -0.37
C CYS A 767 -38.52 -21.96 0.78
N VAL A 768 -39.79 -22.14 0.47
CA VAL A 768 -40.86 -22.38 1.46
C VAL A 768 -41.19 -23.86 1.47
N GLY A 769 -41.08 -24.46 2.63
CA GLY A 769 -41.47 -25.87 2.84
C GLY A 769 -42.98 -26.10 2.74
N PRO A 770 -43.42 -27.34 2.62
CA PRO A 770 -44.84 -27.67 2.58
C PRO A 770 -45.54 -27.11 3.83
N SER A 771 -46.59 -26.34 3.62
CA SER A 771 -47.37 -25.79 4.72
C SER A 771 -47.99 -26.93 5.49
N ASN A 772 -47.52 -27.23 6.68
CA ASN A 772 -48.19 -28.13 7.61
C ASN A 772 -49.48 -27.48 8.11
N ASN A 773 -50.48 -27.40 7.25
CA ASN A 773 -51.83 -26.95 7.65
C ASN A 773 -52.53 -27.91 8.62
N THR A 774 -51.93 -29.10 8.87
CA THR A 774 -52.44 -30.09 9.85
C THR A 774 -52.60 -29.51 11.25
N GLY A 775 -51.74 -28.59 11.67
CA GLY A 775 -51.86 -27.94 13.00
C GLY A 775 -53.01 -26.94 13.11
N ILE A 776 -53.33 -26.24 12.02
CA ILE A 776 -54.45 -25.27 11.99
C ILE A 776 -55.79 -26.00 11.88
N ILE A 777 -55.82 -27.07 11.10
CA ILE A 777 -57.04 -27.91 10.98
C ILE A 777 -57.31 -28.65 12.30
N ALA A 778 -56.32 -29.23 12.94
CA ALA A 778 -56.48 -29.89 14.24
C ALA A 778 -56.87 -28.88 15.33
N GLY A 779 -56.29 -27.68 15.33
CA GLY A 779 -56.63 -26.61 16.29
C GLY A 779 -58.05 -26.09 16.12
N SER A 780 -58.54 -25.93 14.89
CA SER A 780 -59.91 -25.49 14.60
C SER A 780 -60.95 -26.55 14.92
N VAL A 781 -60.66 -27.86 14.70
CA VAL A 781 -61.56 -28.95 15.05
C VAL A 781 -61.64 -29.11 16.57
N ILE A 782 -60.50 -29.05 17.29
CA ILE A 782 -60.49 -29.12 18.76
C ILE A 782 -61.20 -27.89 19.37
N GLY A 783 -60.95 -26.68 18.82
CA GLY A 783 -61.64 -25.46 19.25
C GLY A 783 -63.13 -25.49 19.03
N GLY A 784 -63.58 -26.06 17.92
CA GLY A 784 -64.97 -26.27 17.61
C GLY A 784 -65.67 -27.26 18.59
N ILE A 785 -65.02 -28.38 18.92
CA ILE A 785 -65.53 -29.39 19.89
C ILE A 785 -65.63 -28.77 21.28
N VAL A 786 -64.63 -28.05 21.74
CA VAL A 786 -64.61 -27.35 23.02
C VAL A 786 -65.72 -26.31 23.09
N LEU A 787 -65.94 -25.55 22.07
CA LEU A 787 -67.02 -24.56 21.98
C LEU A 787 -68.39 -25.22 22.08
N ILE A 788 -68.66 -26.36 21.35
CA ILE A 788 -69.86 -27.15 21.43
C ILE A 788 -70.06 -27.71 22.82
N LEU A 789 -69.03 -28.20 23.48
CA LEU A 789 -69.12 -28.70 24.87
C LEU A 789 -69.48 -27.57 25.85
N ILE A 790 -68.90 -26.38 25.68
CA ILE A 790 -69.24 -25.22 26.53
C ILE A 790 -70.68 -24.77 26.29
N ILE A 791 -71.18 -24.74 25.05
CA ILE A 791 -72.56 -24.38 24.74
C ILE A 791 -73.53 -25.46 25.32
N THR A 792 -73.19 -26.73 25.17
CA THR A 792 -74.01 -27.82 25.75
C THR A 792 -74.01 -27.74 27.27
N MET A 793 -72.94 -27.49 27.94
CA MET A 793 -72.88 -27.29 29.38
C MET A 793 -73.67 -26.06 29.82
N ALA A 794 -73.57 -24.95 29.07
CA ALA A 794 -74.36 -23.74 29.34
C ALA A 794 -75.90 -24.01 29.18
N VAL A 795 -76.30 -24.74 28.15
CA VAL A 795 -77.70 -25.10 27.90
C VAL A 795 -78.20 -26.07 29.02
N LEU A 796 -77.40 -27.04 29.43
CA LEU A 796 -77.72 -27.91 30.53
C LEU A 796 -77.77 -27.18 31.88
N TYR A 797 -76.89 -26.18 32.08
CA TYR A 797 -76.93 -25.34 33.25
C TYR A 797 -78.21 -24.46 33.28
N CYS A 798 -78.52 -23.82 32.19
CA CYS A 798 -79.76 -23.05 32.06
C CYS A 798 -81.03 -23.93 32.22
N LYS A 799 -81.05 -25.15 31.67
CA LYS A 799 -82.17 -26.13 31.94
C LYS A 799 -82.24 -26.54 33.40
N ARG A 800 -81.11 -26.64 34.10
CA ARG A 800 -81.03 -27.01 35.53
C ARG A 800 -81.52 -25.83 36.40
N GLN A 801 -81.25 -24.61 36.02
CA GLN A 801 -81.76 -23.41 36.73
C GLN A 801 -83.23 -23.23 36.49
N SER A 802 -83.76 -23.46 35.24
CA SER A 802 -85.21 -23.42 34.90
C SER A 802 -86.03 -24.50 35.63
N ARG A 803 -85.38 -25.69 35.93
CA ARG A 803 -86.05 -26.72 36.78
C ARG A 803 -86.02 -26.30 38.26
N LYS A 804 -85.01 -25.54 38.75
CA LYS A 804 -84.98 -25.07 40.12
C LYS A 804 -85.95 -23.90 40.35
N SER A 805 -86.22 -23.07 39.37
CA SER A 805 -87.29 -22.07 39.48
C SER A 805 -88.70 -22.62 39.47
N LYS A 806 -88.98 -23.72 38.68
CA LYS A 806 -90.33 -24.42 38.69
C LYS A 806 -90.55 -25.20 39.99
N VAL A 807 -89.55 -25.56 40.79
CA VAL A 807 -89.74 -26.23 42.08
C VAL A 807 -89.97 -25.22 43.21
N LYS A 808 -89.65 -23.92 43.04
CA LYS A 808 -89.92 -22.87 44.02
C LYS A 808 -91.33 -22.25 43.91
N GLU A 809 -92.14 -22.47 42.83
CA GLU A 809 -93.47 -22.04 42.70
C GLU A 809 -94.49 -23.06 43.16
N ALA A 810 -94.10 -24.31 43.48
CA ALA A 810 -95.04 -25.37 43.92
C ALA A 810 -94.93 -25.62 45.49
N GLY A 811 -94.35 -24.74 46.30
CA GLY A 811 -94.21 -24.90 47.70
C GLY A 811 -94.59 -23.64 48.53
N GLY A 812 -95.78 -23.09 48.25
CA GLY A 812 -96.21 -21.93 48.96
C GLY A 812 -97.72 -21.95 49.08
N SER A 813 -98.29 -22.85 49.91
CA SER A 813 -99.52 -22.65 50.57
C SER A 813 -99.71 -23.78 51.57
N PHE A 814 -99.47 -23.54 52.82
CA PHE A 814 -100.04 -23.75 54.06
C PHE A 814 -99.06 -23.26 55.18
#